data_04282e3f4403bc6a89d84016cc09cdca
#
_entry.id   04282e3f4403bc6a89d84016cc09cdca
#
_cell.length_a   1.000
_cell.length_b   1.000
_cell.length_c   1.000
_cell.angle_alpha   90.00
_cell.angle_beta   90.00
_cell.angle_gamma   90.00
#
_symmetry.space_group_name_H-M   'P 1'
#
loop_
_entity.id
_entity.type
_entity.pdbx_description
1 polymer ?
#
loop_
_entity_poly.entity_id
_entity_poly.type
_entity_poly.pdbx_seq_one_letter_code
_entity_poly.pdbx_strand_id
1 'polypeptide(L)'
;MTTLSRTLARAFVPFLWIATSVASAGTAGADLPAFRAPAPVVRTLPNGLRIAVFQDRRLPFVQMQMLLPAGTAQEAAATPGAAAFTAQLLRAGTTSRTAAGFAADVDYLGGSLVGTAARDYSTVSGTFLAADFAAGLELLGDAIVNPVFPPEEVDRLRFQSAGLLLQARQDPAALAEDRLWALAFEGHPYGRNPLGTLESLARVDREAVRAFHRDFYRPDRAVLAIAGDVDPERAFAVANDRFGNWTGRAAAPPRAPAPAPPAAMRIRLVDRPGQAQSEVRIGLVCPPRTDPDALPLQVANYILGGGGISSRLSQSLRVDGGLSYDVRSNYMILRDAGLISLGTVARNDSVAILVTRMRDELARLRTQPPGEAEVTAAQRYFENSYPLQFQTLGALVAQWMGADFYGLTSAWLDHYVESVGAVTVAQVAAVASRWLDPSRMVVVVVGPAAELKGRLEALGQVEVVGAEHGAVAASPTVRTQASPEQKKRGRELLTRALVAHGGLERLRRVTDTTLDGDMVLQLGGNEFPVKVRQLRKEPFRLRFSTRVGSVENGQILDGVRGWLYASGGDSLQLAEADSLGIETLRAVFRSDVVHTLLAAADPAAEVAWLGPGRADGRDADLLEVTAAVPPRGGPAEQRLLYLDAGDHRLIAEDAGDARIKASAGAVHRVYRDYRTVAGVLWPFYEVRMRGGTKVMTLSVQSLTVNTGVSDRMFEPPTRGAKNQPLR
;
A
#
# COMPACT_ATOMS: atom_id res chain seq x y z
N MET A 1 -42.70 56.23 11.14
CA MET A 1 -42.07 57.37 11.83
C MET A 1 -40.59 57.22 11.61
N THR A 2 -40.18 58.02 10.69
CA THR A 2 -39.10 59.02 10.69
C THR A 2 -37.69 58.44 10.74
N THR A 3 -37.03 58.38 9.58
CA THR A 3 -36.13 59.39 8.98
C THR A 3 -34.80 59.54 9.70
N LEU A 4 -33.74 59.20 9.00
CA LEU A 4 -32.53 59.97 8.69
C LEU A 4 -31.55 59.04 7.90
N SER A 5 -31.49 59.12 6.71
CA SER A 5 -31.06 59.85 5.52
C SER A 5 -29.74 60.65 5.70
N ARG A 6 -28.82 60.35 4.77
CA ARG A 6 -27.71 61.16 4.23
C ARG A 6 -26.50 61.34 5.16
N THR A 7 -25.25 61.20 4.80
CA THR A 7 -24.51 61.54 3.60
C THR A 7 -23.06 61.16 3.91
N LEU A 8 -22.32 60.46 3.10
CA LEU A 8 -20.89 60.74 2.95
C LEU A 8 -20.44 60.35 1.54
N ALA A 9 -20.00 61.38 0.91
CA ALA A 9 -19.60 61.43 -0.49
C ALA A 9 -18.27 60.76 -0.74
N ARG A 10 -18.19 60.15 -1.89
CA ARG A 10 -17.09 60.10 -2.86
C ARG A 10 -15.74 60.66 -2.39
N ALA A 11 -14.77 59.75 -2.25
CA ALA A 11 -13.37 60.02 -2.55
C ALA A 11 -12.87 58.94 -3.54
N PHE A 12 -12.98 59.26 -4.83
CA PHE A 12 -12.28 58.61 -5.91
C PHE A 12 -10.81 58.99 -5.79
N VAL A 13 -9.94 58.03 -5.39
CA VAL A 13 -8.49 58.18 -5.53
C VAL A 13 -8.15 57.55 -6.88
N PRO A 14 -7.61 58.32 -7.84
CA PRO A 14 -7.13 57.73 -9.08
C PRO A 14 -5.85 56.93 -8.79
N PHE A 15 -5.94 55.63 -8.97
CA PHE A 15 -4.75 54.76 -9.02
C PHE A 15 -3.95 55.18 -10.26
N LEU A 16 -2.91 55.97 -10.02
CA LEU A 16 -1.90 56.32 -11.01
C LEU A 16 -1.13 54.99 -11.33
N TRP A 17 -1.35 54.44 -12.51
CA TRP A 17 -0.52 53.41 -13.10
C TRP A 17 0.88 53.98 -13.33
N ILE A 18 1.78 53.78 -12.37
CA ILE A 18 3.21 53.87 -12.63
C ILE A 18 3.59 52.58 -13.35
N ALA A 19 3.62 52.63 -14.68
CA ALA A 19 4.31 51.67 -15.49
C ALA A 19 5.81 51.80 -15.19
N THR A 20 6.27 51.19 -14.12
CA THR A 20 7.69 50.91 -13.98
C THR A 20 8.04 49.87 -15.02
N SER A 21 8.66 50.31 -16.09
CA SER A 21 9.45 49.51 -17.00
C SER A 21 10.50 48.81 -16.12
N VAL A 22 10.21 47.58 -15.72
CA VAL A 22 11.25 46.66 -15.25
C VAL A 22 12.05 46.36 -16.50
N ALA A 23 13.07 47.21 -16.76
CA ALA A 23 14.15 46.81 -17.61
C ALA A 23 14.64 45.50 -17.06
N SER A 24 14.47 44.42 -17.83
CA SER A 24 15.12 43.14 -17.61
C SER A 24 16.62 43.42 -17.69
N ALA A 25 17.19 43.89 -16.57
CA ALA A 25 18.62 43.72 -16.35
C ALA A 25 18.76 42.19 -16.31
N GLY A 26 19.20 41.64 -17.43
CA GLY A 26 19.79 40.33 -17.44
C GLY A 26 20.86 40.34 -16.35
N THR A 27 20.51 39.81 -15.19
CA THR A 27 21.50 39.40 -14.22
C THR A 27 22.32 38.36 -14.99
N ALA A 28 23.47 38.79 -15.53
CA ALA A 28 24.56 37.88 -15.82
C ALA A 28 24.61 36.98 -14.56
N GLY A 29 24.24 35.72 -14.71
CA GLY A 29 24.24 34.78 -13.60
C GLY A 29 25.63 34.86 -13.00
N ALA A 30 25.75 35.28 -11.74
CA ALA A 30 26.98 35.04 -11.03
C ALA A 30 27.26 33.56 -11.22
N ASP A 31 28.37 33.20 -11.82
CA ASP A 31 28.84 31.82 -11.92
C ASP A 31 28.90 31.29 -10.51
N LEU A 32 27.80 30.59 -10.09
CA LEU A 32 27.80 29.88 -8.83
C LEU A 32 28.95 28.87 -8.92
N PRO A 33 29.82 28.80 -7.90
CA PRO A 33 30.89 27.82 -7.92
C PRO A 33 30.28 26.44 -8.20
N ALA A 34 30.89 25.73 -9.15
CA ALA A 34 30.39 24.39 -9.55
C ALA A 34 30.21 23.54 -8.33
N PHE A 35 28.98 23.03 -8.11
CA PHE A 35 28.67 22.15 -6.99
C PHE A 35 29.52 20.89 -7.11
N ARG A 36 30.23 20.57 -6.04
CA ARG A 36 30.94 19.29 -5.88
C ARG A 36 30.29 18.49 -4.77
N ALA A 37 29.97 17.24 -5.05
CA ALA A 37 29.44 16.33 -4.05
C ALA A 37 30.51 16.06 -2.97
N PRO A 38 30.17 16.07 -1.67
CA PRO A 38 31.11 15.69 -0.62
C PRO A 38 31.69 14.31 -0.89
N ALA A 39 33.01 14.18 -0.93
CA ALA A 39 33.70 12.94 -1.18
C ALA A 39 34.06 12.22 0.12
N PRO A 40 33.84 10.89 0.22
CA PRO A 40 34.23 10.12 1.40
C PRO A 40 35.71 9.74 1.38
N VAL A 41 36.26 9.46 2.54
CA VAL A 41 37.46 8.64 2.65
C VAL A 41 37.06 7.18 2.54
N VAL A 42 37.63 6.42 1.61
CA VAL A 42 37.24 5.02 1.33
C VAL A 42 38.38 4.07 1.71
N ARG A 43 38.04 2.97 2.42
CA ARG A 43 38.94 1.86 2.67
C ARG A 43 38.23 0.52 2.43
N THR A 44 39.02 -0.50 2.08
CA THR A 44 38.53 -1.87 1.93
C THR A 44 39.18 -2.73 2.98
N LEU A 45 38.38 -3.46 3.76
CA LEU A 45 38.87 -4.44 4.73
C LEU A 45 39.40 -5.70 4.01
N PRO A 46 40.25 -6.51 4.69
CA PRO A 46 40.75 -7.75 4.10
C PRO A 46 39.68 -8.75 3.65
N ASN A 47 38.48 -8.71 4.24
CA ASN A 47 37.36 -9.56 3.87
C ASN A 47 36.57 -9.03 2.65
N GLY A 48 36.96 -7.88 2.10
CA GLY A 48 36.35 -7.27 0.92
C GLY A 48 35.29 -6.20 1.23
N LEU A 49 34.88 -6.00 2.49
CA LEU A 49 33.94 -4.93 2.86
C LEU A 49 34.56 -3.55 2.56
N ARG A 50 33.87 -2.76 1.77
CA ARG A 50 34.22 -1.38 1.49
C ARG A 50 33.56 -0.44 2.49
N ILE A 51 34.33 0.48 3.05
CA ILE A 51 33.86 1.45 4.04
C ILE A 51 34.13 2.86 3.50
N ALA A 52 33.10 3.69 3.46
CA ALA A 52 33.15 5.09 3.03
C ALA A 52 32.77 5.99 4.20
N VAL A 53 33.64 6.94 4.56
CA VAL A 53 33.42 7.85 5.70
C VAL A 53 33.34 9.29 5.22
N PHE A 54 32.22 9.94 5.53
CA PHE A 54 31.97 11.37 5.30
C PHE A 54 32.01 12.10 6.64
N GLN A 55 33.07 12.81 6.94
CA GLN A 55 33.15 13.59 8.15
C GLN A 55 32.34 14.89 8.04
N ASP A 56 31.34 15.06 8.91
CA ASP A 56 30.52 16.25 8.99
C ASP A 56 30.18 16.55 10.45
N ARG A 57 30.82 17.57 11.00
CA ARG A 57 30.71 17.95 12.43
C ARG A 57 29.63 19.01 12.71
N ARG A 58 28.76 19.32 11.74
CA ARG A 58 27.72 20.33 11.93
C ARG A 58 26.69 19.96 12.97
N LEU A 59 26.41 18.67 13.13
CA LEU A 59 25.43 18.12 14.08
C LEU A 59 26.04 16.89 14.79
N PRO A 60 25.74 16.67 16.09
CA PRO A 60 26.36 15.62 16.89
C PRO A 60 25.72 14.24 16.67
N PHE A 61 25.52 13.82 15.42
CA PHE A 61 25.05 12.46 15.12
C PHE A 61 25.75 11.85 13.91
N VAL A 62 25.58 10.54 13.81
CA VAL A 62 26.14 9.72 12.74
C VAL A 62 25.04 8.93 12.07
N GLN A 63 24.97 9.04 10.77
CA GLN A 63 24.19 8.18 9.89
C GLN A 63 25.07 7.05 9.40
N MET A 64 24.63 5.82 9.57
CA MET A 64 25.30 4.63 9.05
C MET A 64 24.37 3.89 8.11
N GLN A 65 24.89 3.41 6.98
CA GLN A 65 24.12 2.63 6.03
C GLN A 65 24.98 1.53 5.42
N MET A 66 24.52 0.28 5.54
CA MET A 66 25.07 -0.85 4.81
C MET A 66 24.22 -1.07 3.55
N LEU A 67 24.85 -1.13 2.39
CA LEU A 67 24.22 -1.56 1.15
C LEU A 67 24.74 -2.94 0.79
N LEU A 68 23.80 -3.82 0.44
CA LEU A 68 24.05 -5.18 0.01
C LEU A 68 23.39 -5.43 -1.35
N PRO A 69 24.07 -5.97 -2.35
CA PRO A 69 23.49 -6.36 -3.64
C PRO A 69 22.53 -7.56 -3.48
N ALA A 70 21.50 -7.39 -2.68
CA ALA A 70 20.57 -8.40 -2.20
C ALA A 70 19.12 -7.90 -2.35
N GLY A 71 18.76 -7.43 -3.54
CA GLY A 71 17.43 -6.94 -3.86
C GLY A 71 16.46 -8.04 -4.29
N THR A 72 15.23 -7.66 -4.64
CA THR A 72 14.21 -8.62 -5.07
C THR A 72 14.53 -9.29 -6.42
N ALA A 73 15.43 -8.68 -7.21
CA ALA A 73 15.92 -9.28 -8.44
C ALA A 73 16.74 -10.57 -8.23
N GLN A 74 17.31 -10.75 -7.04
CA GLN A 74 18.10 -11.91 -6.65
C GLN A 74 17.25 -13.05 -6.05
N GLU A 75 15.96 -12.82 -5.81
CA GLU A 75 15.06 -13.81 -5.23
C GLU A 75 14.84 -15.02 -6.16
N ALA A 76 14.77 -16.19 -5.56
CA ALA A 76 14.30 -17.38 -6.28
C ALA A 76 12.86 -17.16 -6.79
N ALA A 77 12.54 -17.72 -7.95
CA ALA A 77 11.20 -17.60 -8.53
C ALA A 77 10.08 -18.17 -7.62
N ALA A 78 10.43 -19.09 -6.73
CA ALA A 78 9.49 -19.73 -5.81
C ALA A 78 9.16 -18.86 -4.58
N THR A 79 10.06 -17.93 -4.19
CA THR A 79 9.97 -17.17 -2.93
C THR A 79 10.08 -15.65 -3.11
N PRO A 80 9.27 -15.01 -4.01
CA PRO A 80 9.19 -13.56 -4.06
C PRO A 80 8.77 -12.99 -2.71
N GLY A 81 9.46 -11.93 -2.26
CA GLY A 81 9.31 -11.33 -0.94
C GLY A 81 10.41 -11.71 0.05
N ALA A 82 11.25 -12.72 -0.24
CA ALA A 82 12.31 -13.17 0.65
C ALA A 82 13.32 -12.05 0.97
N ALA A 83 13.67 -11.18 0.02
CA ALA A 83 14.56 -10.06 0.23
C ALA A 83 13.98 -9.06 1.25
N ALA A 84 12.72 -8.68 1.07
CA ALA A 84 12.03 -7.77 1.96
C ALA A 84 11.88 -8.35 3.38
N PHE A 85 11.55 -9.63 3.49
CA PHE A 85 11.48 -10.33 4.78
C PHE A 85 12.84 -10.39 5.45
N THR A 86 13.89 -10.75 4.73
CA THR A 86 15.25 -10.81 5.28
C THR A 86 15.64 -9.44 5.84
N ALA A 87 15.50 -8.37 5.05
CA ALA A 87 15.88 -7.03 5.47
C ALA A 87 15.11 -6.55 6.73
N GLN A 88 13.81 -6.80 6.79
CA GLN A 88 12.97 -6.37 7.92
C GLN A 88 13.22 -7.20 9.19
N LEU A 89 13.53 -8.50 9.05
CA LEU A 89 13.74 -9.42 10.16
C LEU A 89 15.15 -9.36 10.76
N LEU A 90 16.11 -8.63 10.20
CA LEU A 90 17.45 -8.48 10.75
C LEU A 90 17.46 -8.03 12.21
N ARG A 91 16.53 -7.18 12.61
CA ARG A 91 16.36 -6.67 13.97
C ARG A 91 15.38 -7.48 14.84
N ALA A 92 14.84 -8.57 14.30
CA ALA A 92 13.88 -9.41 15.00
C ALA A 92 14.53 -10.48 15.91
N GLY A 93 15.79 -10.26 16.27
CA GLY A 93 16.61 -11.09 17.15
C GLY A 93 17.91 -11.52 16.50
N THR A 94 18.94 -11.54 17.33
CA THR A 94 20.31 -11.96 16.97
C THR A 94 20.77 -13.09 17.89
N THR A 95 21.98 -13.60 17.69
CA THR A 95 22.54 -14.61 18.58
C THR A 95 22.74 -14.11 20.01
N SER A 96 22.83 -12.79 20.21
CA SER A 96 23.05 -12.15 21.52
C SER A 96 21.81 -11.45 22.11
N ARG A 97 20.77 -11.20 21.29
CA ARG A 97 19.61 -10.38 21.67
C ARG A 97 18.30 -10.99 21.18
N THR A 98 17.27 -10.96 22.02
CA THR A 98 15.89 -11.19 21.57
C THR A 98 15.38 -10.01 20.75
N ALA A 99 14.27 -10.14 20.03
CA ALA A 99 13.64 -9.04 19.31
C ALA A 99 13.32 -7.83 20.21
N ALA A 100 12.75 -8.10 21.39
CA ALA A 100 12.45 -7.07 22.38
C ALA A 100 13.71 -6.42 22.97
N GLY A 101 14.74 -7.22 23.27
CA GLY A 101 16.02 -6.72 23.77
C GLY A 101 16.73 -5.85 22.73
N PHE A 102 16.72 -6.27 21.47
CA PHE A 102 17.28 -5.49 20.37
C PHE A 102 16.58 -4.13 20.21
N ALA A 103 15.25 -4.13 20.24
CA ALA A 103 14.46 -2.89 20.17
C ALA A 103 14.76 -1.98 21.38
N ALA A 104 14.83 -2.54 22.59
CA ALA A 104 15.15 -1.78 23.80
C ALA A 104 16.55 -1.14 23.77
N ASP A 105 17.56 -1.84 23.21
CA ASP A 105 18.91 -1.29 23.07
C ASP A 105 18.94 -0.12 22.06
N VAL A 106 18.22 -0.23 20.92
CA VAL A 106 18.08 0.87 19.94
C VAL A 106 17.37 2.07 20.57
N ASP A 107 16.27 1.83 21.30
CA ASP A 107 15.48 2.88 21.97
C ASP A 107 16.30 3.55 23.10
N TYR A 108 17.10 2.80 23.85
CA TYR A 108 17.98 3.32 24.90
C TYR A 108 19.02 4.32 24.37
N LEU A 109 19.56 4.04 23.17
CA LEU A 109 20.48 4.96 22.49
C LEU A 109 19.76 6.13 21.79
N GLY A 110 18.40 6.19 21.84
CA GLY A 110 17.61 7.20 21.15
C GLY A 110 17.79 7.18 19.64
N GLY A 111 18.23 6.04 19.11
CA GLY A 111 18.56 5.86 17.70
C GLY A 111 17.46 5.24 16.88
N SER A 112 17.79 4.91 15.66
CA SER A 112 16.93 4.15 14.75
C SER A 112 17.75 3.14 13.96
N LEU A 113 17.13 1.98 13.63
CA LEU A 113 17.72 0.98 12.75
C LEU A 113 16.62 0.37 11.87
N VAL A 114 16.78 0.45 10.55
CA VAL A 114 15.77 0.00 9.58
C VAL A 114 16.44 -0.77 8.45
N GLY A 115 15.91 -1.96 8.13
CA GLY A 115 16.27 -2.74 6.96
C GLY A 115 15.20 -2.65 5.88
N THR A 116 15.59 -2.40 4.63
CA THR A 116 14.71 -2.34 3.46
C THR A 116 15.31 -3.08 2.28
N ALA A 117 14.46 -3.60 1.40
CA ALA A 117 14.89 -4.18 0.13
C ALA A 117 14.22 -3.46 -1.04
N ALA A 118 15.04 -3.02 -1.99
CA ALA A 118 14.62 -2.52 -3.29
C ALA A 118 14.74 -3.63 -4.35
N ARG A 119 14.54 -3.30 -5.62
CA ARG A 119 14.69 -4.28 -6.70
C ARG A 119 16.13 -4.77 -6.86
N ASP A 120 17.10 -3.88 -6.80
CA ASP A 120 18.51 -4.20 -7.07
C ASP A 120 19.34 -4.50 -5.82
N TYR A 121 18.98 -3.93 -4.68
CA TYR A 121 19.78 -4.03 -3.45
C TYR A 121 18.90 -3.93 -2.19
N SER A 122 19.47 -4.36 -1.07
CA SER A 122 18.94 -4.09 0.27
C SER A 122 19.82 -3.10 1.00
N THR A 123 19.22 -2.31 1.90
CA THR A 123 19.94 -1.40 2.78
C THR A 123 19.57 -1.65 4.24
N VAL A 124 20.54 -1.48 5.12
CA VAL A 124 20.33 -1.43 6.57
C VAL A 124 20.88 -0.11 7.06
N SER A 125 19.99 0.77 7.51
CA SER A 125 20.33 2.14 7.91
C SER A 125 20.14 2.33 9.40
N GLY A 126 21.05 3.04 10.04
CA GLY A 126 20.95 3.43 11.45
C GLY A 126 21.38 4.88 11.64
N THR A 127 20.70 5.58 12.57
CA THR A 127 21.05 6.94 12.98
C THR A 127 21.19 6.97 14.49
N PHE A 128 22.31 7.49 15.00
CA PHE A 128 22.62 7.54 16.43
C PHE A 128 23.35 8.84 16.77
N LEU A 129 23.43 9.19 18.05
CA LEU A 129 24.31 10.26 18.50
C LEU A 129 25.77 9.89 18.21
N ALA A 130 26.61 10.88 17.91
CA ALA A 130 28.04 10.69 17.66
C ALA A 130 28.78 10.06 18.87
N ALA A 131 28.34 10.37 20.10
CA ALA A 131 28.85 9.76 21.32
C ALA A 131 28.62 8.23 21.33
N ASP A 132 27.50 7.77 20.81
CA ASP A 132 27.06 6.38 20.83
C ASP A 132 27.40 5.64 19.51
N PHE A 133 28.23 6.24 18.65
CA PHE A 133 28.60 5.66 17.35
C PHE A 133 29.03 4.20 17.42
N ALA A 134 29.92 3.85 18.37
CA ALA A 134 30.43 2.48 18.49
C ALA A 134 29.33 1.48 18.86
N ALA A 135 28.44 1.85 19.81
CA ALA A 135 27.31 1.01 20.21
C ALA A 135 26.27 0.89 19.08
N GLY A 136 25.98 1.99 18.36
CA GLY A 136 25.09 1.95 17.21
C GLY A 136 25.64 1.08 16.07
N LEU A 137 26.97 1.14 15.80
CA LEU A 137 27.59 0.29 14.79
C LEU A 137 27.64 -1.18 15.24
N GLU A 138 27.74 -1.45 16.52
CA GLU A 138 27.62 -2.81 17.06
C GLU A 138 26.23 -3.38 16.80
N LEU A 139 25.16 -2.64 17.09
CA LEU A 139 23.78 -3.06 16.81
C LEU A 139 23.55 -3.31 15.33
N LEU A 140 24.01 -2.40 14.47
CA LEU A 140 23.90 -2.56 13.02
C LEU A 140 24.65 -3.81 12.55
N GLY A 141 25.85 -4.03 13.06
CA GLY A 141 26.67 -5.20 12.70
C GLY A 141 26.07 -6.51 13.23
N ASP A 142 25.55 -6.53 14.47
CA ASP A 142 24.91 -7.70 15.05
C ASP A 142 23.65 -8.09 14.26
N ALA A 143 22.82 -7.12 13.86
CA ALA A 143 21.67 -7.35 13.01
C ALA A 143 22.06 -7.94 11.65
N ILE A 144 23.13 -7.47 11.02
CA ILE A 144 23.54 -7.90 9.68
C ILE A 144 24.25 -9.27 9.71
N VAL A 145 25.13 -9.49 10.70
CA VAL A 145 26.03 -10.67 10.71
C VAL A 145 25.42 -11.86 11.44
N ASN A 146 24.66 -11.61 12.51
CA ASN A 146 24.22 -12.63 13.46
C ASN A 146 22.69 -12.76 13.62
N PRO A 147 21.83 -12.49 12.60
CA PRO A 147 20.39 -12.61 12.80
C PRO A 147 19.99 -14.09 12.96
N VAL A 148 19.02 -14.36 13.83
CA VAL A 148 18.54 -15.74 14.09
C VAL A 148 17.21 -16.05 13.43
N PHE A 149 16.45 -15.03 13.00
CA PHE A 149 15.16 -15.16 12.33
C PHE A 149 14.20 -16.09 13.10
N PRO A 150 13.69 -15.68 14.28
CA PRO A 150 12.80 -16.51 15.08
C PRO A 150 11.53 -16.88 14.28
N PRO A 151 11.05 -18.13 14.32
CA PRO A 151 9.88 -18.55 13.55
C PRO A 151 8.65 -17.68 13.80
N GLU A 152 8.40 -17.31 15.06
CA GLU A 152 7.28 -16.46 15.47
C GLU A 152 7.33 -15.06 14.85
N GLU A 153 8.53 -14.50 14.66
CA GLU A 153 8.71 -13.21 14.02
C GLU A 153 8.53 -13.30 12.50
N VAL A 154 8.95 -14.41 11.88
CA VAL A 154 8.69 -14.68 10.47
C VAL A 154 7.19 -14.80 10.23
N ASP A 155 6.47 -15.53 11.07
CA ASP A 155 5.00 -15.70 10.98
C ASP A 155 4.27 -14.37 11.21
N ARG A 156 4.72 -13.59 12.20
CA ARG A 156 4.19 -12.24 12.48
C ARG A 156 4.34 -11.33 11.25
N LEU A 157 5.54 -11.28 10.67
CA LEU A 157 5.80 -10.45 9.49
C LEU A 157 5.00 -10.93 8.28
N ARG A 158 4.85 -12.26 8.10
CA ARG A 158 4.02 -12.84 7.04
C ARG A 158 2.57 -12.37 7.15
N PHE A 159 2.01 -12.42 8.35
CA PHE A 159 0.65 -11.94 8.59
C PHE A 159 0.50 -10.43 8.29
N GLN A 160 1.44 -9.61 8.77
CA GLN A 160 1.45 -8.17 8.50
C GLN A 160 1.57 -7.87 7.00
N SER A 161 2.48 -8.55 6.30
CA SER A 161 2.69 -8.38 4.86
C SER A 161 1.47 -8.81 4.04
N ALA A 162 0.78 -9.88 4.45
CA ALA A 162 -0.49 -10.28 3.84
C ALA A 162 -1.55 -9.18 4.01
N GLY A 163 -1.64 -8.57 5.19
CA GLY A 163 -2.51 -7.43 5.45
C GLY A 163 -2.20 -6.23 4.54
N LEU A 164 -0.92 -5.87 4.41
CA LEU A 164 -0.47 -4.78 3.53
C LEU A 164 -0.79 -5.06 2.05
N LEU A 165 -0.57 -6.29 1.57
CA LEU A 165 -0.92 -6.67 0.19
C LEU A 165 -2.43 -6.59 -0.05
N LEU A 166 -3.25 -7.00 0.91
CA LEU A 166 -4.70 -6.88 0.80
C LEU A 166 -5.14 -5.41 0.79
N GLN A 167 -4.54 -4.57 1.64
CA GLN A 167 -4.79 -3.13 1.65
C GLN A 167 -4.37 -2.48 0.33
N ALA A 168 -3.18 -2.78 -0.18
CA ALA A 168 -2.70 -2.28 -1.47
C ALA A 168 -3.61 -2.66 -2.63
N ARG A 169 -4.23 -3.85 -2.59
CA ARG A 169 -5.25 -4.25 -3.58
C ARG A 169 -6.53 -3.41 -3.51
N GLN A 170 -6.84 -2.78 -2.37
CA GLN A 170 -7.99 -1.87 -2.25
C GLN A 170 -7.70 -0.48 -2.80
N ASP A 171 -6.44 -0.07 -2.86
CA ASP A 171 -6.00 1.18 -3.47
C ASP A 171 -5.85 1.02 -4.99
N PRO A 172 -6.68 1.70 -5.81
CA PRO A 172 -6.61 1.60 -7.26
C PRO A 172 -5.27 2.05 -7.84
N ALA A 173 -4.62 3.05 -7.25
CA ALA A 173 -3.34 3.58 -7.70
C ALA A 173 -2.20 2.58 -7.45
N ALA A 174 -2.14 2.00 -6.24
CA ALA A 174 -1.16 0.97 -5.89
C ALA A 174 -1.34 -0.29 -6.75
N LEU A 175 -2.60 -0.70 -6.97
CA LEU A 175 -2.93 -1.83 -7.84
C LEU A 175 -2.51 -1.58 -9.29
N ALA A 176 -2.78 -0.38 -9.83
CA ALA A 176 -2.39 -0.01 -11.19
C ALA A 176 -0.87 -0.03 -11.37
N GLU A 177 -0.12 0.49 -10.38
CA GLU A 177 1.35 0.50 -10.40
C GLU A 177 1.92 -0.93 -10.34
N ASP A 178 1.42 -1.78 -9.44
CA ASP A 178 1.84 -3.19 -9.35
C ASP A 178 1.61 -3.93 -10.67
N ARG A 179 0.43 -3.75 -11.27
CA ARG A 179 0.09 -4.39 -12.55
C ARG A 179 0.88 -3.81 -13.73
N LEU A 180 1.27 -2.54 -13.66
CA LEU A 180 2.14 -1.92 -14.65
C LEU A 180 3.53 -2.59 -14.66
N TRP A 181 4.16 -2.71 -13.49
CA TRP A 181 5.47 -3.38 -13.37
C TRP A 181 5.39 -4.83 -13.84
N ALA A 182 4.36 -5.57 -13.42
CA ALA A 182 4.15 -6.95 -13.81
C ALA A 182 3.96 -7.12 -15.33
N LEU A 183 3.31 -6.16 -15.99
CA LEU A 183 3.07 -6.20 -17.44
C LEU A 183 4.30 -5.75 -18.24
N ALA A 184 4.98 -4.67 -17.78
CA ALA A 184 6.16 -4.13 -18.45
C ALA A 184 7.37 -5.08 -18.38
N PHE A 185 7.50 -5.81 -17.28
CA PHE A 185 8.60 -6.72 -17.01
C PHE A 185 8.13 -8.17 -16.89
N GLU A 186 7.20 -8.59 -17.74
CA GLU A 186 6.67 -9.95 -17.74
C GLU A 186 7.80 -10.96 -17.95
N GLY A 187 7.88 -11.96 -17.05
CA GLY A 187 8.97 -12.95 -17.05
C GLY A 187 10.31 -12.47 -16.47
N HIS A 188 10.48 -11.18 -16.24
CA HIS A 188 11.69 -10.61 -15.61
C HIS A 188 11.48 -10.38 -14.11
N PRO A 189 12.52 -10.53 -13.25
CA PRO A 189 12.40 -10.29 -11.80
C PRO A 189 11.85 -8.92 -11.41
N TYR A 190 12.11 -7.87 -12.18
CA TYR A 190 11.59 -6.52 -11.92
C TYR A 190 10.07 -6.42 -11.97
N GLY A 191 9.38 -7.33 -12.66
CA GLY A 191 7.93 -7.40 -12.68
C GLY A 191 7.31 -7.96 -11.39
N ARG A 192 8.12 -8.50 -10.48
CA ARG A 192 7.63 -9.02 -9.20
C ARG A 192 7.34 -7.88 -8.23
N ASN A 193 6.28 -8.06 -7.44
CA ASN A 193 6.02 -7.16 -6.32
C ASN A 193 7.11 -7.35 -5.25
N PRO A 194 7.76 -6.30 -4.76
CA PRO A 194 8.80 -6.41 -3.74
C PRO A 194 8.36 -7.06 -2.43
N LEU A 195 7.08 -6.97 -2.09
CA LEU A 195 6.50 -7.66 -0.92
C LEU A 195 6.09 -9.11 -1.23
N GLY A 196 6.27 -9.56 -2.47
CA GLY A 196 5.77 -10.85 -2.94
C GLY A 196 4.28 -10.82 -3.29
N THR A 197 3.66 -11.99 -3.28
CA THR A 197 2.21 -12.21 -3.46
C THR A 197 1.67 -12.98 -2.26
N LEU A 198 0.34 -13.03 -2.08
CA LEU A 198 -0.26 -13.86 -1.02
C LEU A 198 0.18 -15.32 -1.13
N GLU A 199 0.30 -15.84 -2.36
CA GLU A 199 0.75 -17.21 -2.63
C GLU A 199 2.23 -17.42 -2.32
N SER A 200 3.09 -16.43 -2.65
CA SER A 200 4.53 -16.54 -2.36
C SER A 200 4.84 -16.39 -0.88
N LEU A 201 4.11 -15.54 -0.16
CA LEU A 201 4.28 -15.34 1.28
C LEU A 201 4.17 -16.66 2.07
N ALA A 202 3.33 -17.59 1.61
CA ALA A 202 3.23 -18.90 2.21
C ALA A 202 4.52 -19.73 2.13
N ARG A 203 5.32 -19.50 1.11
CA ARG A 203 6.59 -20.19 0.85
C ARG A 203 7.81 -19.45 1.39
N VAL A 204 7.63 -18.17 1.80
CA VAL A 204 8.69 -17.41 2.47
C VAL A 204 8.68 -17.78 3.95
N ASP A 205 9.25 -18.93 4.26
CA ASP A 205 9.46 -19.44 5.60
C ASP A 205 10.82 -19.00 6.17
N ARG A 206 11.13 -19.43 7.39
CA ARG A 206 12.41 -19.17 8.06
C ARG A 206 13.60 -19.65 7.23
N GLU A 207 13.49 -20.80 6.60
CA GLU A 207 14.60 -21.37 5.81
C GLU A 207 14.84 -20.56 4.54
N ALA A 208 13.81 -20.10 3.86
CA ALA A 208 13.94 -19.22 2.70
C ALA A 208 14.64 -17.89 3.08
N VAL A 209 14.28 -17.30 4.24
CA VAL A 209 14.92 -16.08 4.76
C VAL A 209 16.39 -16.33 5.10
N ARG A 210 16.69 -17.44 5.80
CA ARG A 210 18.07 -17.83 6.13
C ARG A 210 18.92 -18.12 4.89
N ALA A 211 18.35 -18.79 3.92
CA ALA A 211 19.03 -19.09 2.66
C ALA A 211 19.37 -17.79 1.92
N PHE A 212 18.41 -16.86 1.80
CA PHE A 212 18.65 -15.57 1.18
C PHE A 212 19.74 -14.76 1.90
N HIS A 213 19.67 -14.70 3.23
CA HIS A 213 20.69 -14.04 4.03
C HIS A 213 22.08 -14.70 3.84
N ARG A 214 22.17 -16.04 3.96
CA ARG A 214 23.41 -16.78 3.77
C ARG A 214 24.03 -16.53 2.40
N ASP A 215 23.22 -16.44 1.35
CA ASP A 215 23.71 -16.37 -0.03
C ASP A 215 24.09 -14.94 -0.45
N PHE A 216 23.45 -13.90 0.11
CA PHE A 216 23.61 -12.53 -0.38
C PHE A 216 24.13 -11.51 0.67
N TYR A 217 24.03 -11.78 1.96
CA TYR A 217 24.55 -10.88 3.01
C TYR A 217 26.00 -11.22 3.30
N ARG A 218 26.91 -10.73 2.45
CA ARG A 218 28.35 -11.08 2.49
C ARG A 218 29.22 -9.84 2.34
N PRO A 219 30.42 -9.82 2.99
CA PRO A 219 31.27 -8.63 3.04
C PRO A 219 31.87 -8.25 1.67
N ASP A 220 32.19 -9.24 0.83
CA ASP A 220 32.93 -9.05 -0.43
C ASP A 220 32.22 -8.18 -1.48
N ARG A 221 30.92 -7.90 -1.28
CA ARG A 221 30.11 -7.03 -2.14
C ARG A 221 29.35 -5.95 -1.38
N ALA A 222 29.52 -5.92 -0.07
CA ALA A 222 28.86 -4.94 0.79
C ALA A 222 29.62 -3.62 0.83
N VAL A 223 28.88 -2.55 1.02
CA VAL A 223 29.45 -1.21 1.22
C VAL A 223 28.82 -0.62 2.48
N LEU A 224 29.65 -0.21 3.44
CA LEU A 224 29.25 0.53 4.64
C LEU A 224 29.59 2.01 4.43
N ALA A 225 28.59 2.87 4.41
CA ALA A 225 28.80 4.31 4.45
C ALA A 225 28.48 4.85 5.86
N ILE A 226 29.34 5.71 6.37
CA ILE A 226 29.26 6.38 7.66
C ILE A 226 29.38 7.87 7.41
N ALA A 227 28.40 8.67 7.82
CA ALA A 227 28.40 10.10 7.63
C ALA A 227 28.02 10.83 8.93
N GLY A 228 28.77 11.83 9.33
CA GLY A 228 28.48 12.64 10.52
C GLY A 228 29.71 13.02 11.33
N ASP A 229 29.47 13.31 12.63
CA ASP A 229 30.51 13.75 13.56
C ASP A 229 31.33 12.55 14.09
N VAL A 230 32.14 12.01 13.19
CA VAL A 230 33.06 10.92 13.50
C VAL A 230 34.37 11.12 12.75
N ASP A 231 35.47 10.87 13.45
CA ASP A 231 36.78 10.85 12.85
C ASP A 231 36.93 9.62 11.94
N PRO A 232 37.45 9.76 10.71
CA PRO A 232 37.57 8.66 9.76
C PRO A 232 38.42 7.49 10.31
N GLU A 233 39.54 7.74 10.99
CA GLU A 233 40.39 6.69 11.52
C GLU A 233 39.67 5.89 12.61
N ARG A 234 38.96 6.61 13.50
CA ARG A 234 38.10 5.98 14.52
C ARG A 234 36.99 5.16 13.85
N ALA A 235 36.35 5.69 12.81
CA ALA A 235 35.29 4.98 12.10
C ALA A 235 35.80 3.67 11.48
N PHE A 236 36.97 3.71 10.83
CA PHE A 236 37.59 2.51 10.26
C PHE A 236 38.01 1.50 11.32
N ALA A 237 38.56 1.94 12.45
CA ALA A 237 38.95 1.05 13.53
C ALA A 237 37.74 0.31 14.10
N VAL A 238 36.68 1.03 14.48
CA VAL A 238 35.44 0.43 15.03
C VAL A 238 34.75 -0.49 14.00
N ALA A 239 34.73 -0.08 12.73
CA ALA A 239 34.15 -0.92 11.68
C ALA A 239 34.98 -2.19 11.42
N ASN A 240 36.33 -2.11 11.50
CA ASN A 240 37.18 -3.28 11.40
C ASN A 240 36.97 -4.25 12.58
N ASP A 241 36.90 -3.73 13.82
CA ASP A 241 36.61 -4.56 14.99
C ASP A 241 35.30 -5.30 14.86
N ARG A 242 34.27 -4.65 14.29
CA ARG A 242 32.93 -5.23 14.17
C ARG A 242 32.78 -6.17 12.97
N PHE A 243 33.34 -5.81 11.80
CA PHE A 243 33.12 -6.54 10.56
C PHE A 243 34.35 -7.30 10.05
N GLY A 244 35.54 -7.12 10.65
CA GLY A 244 36.76 -7.75 10.17
C GLY A 244 36.70 -9.29 10.13
N ASN A 245 35.96 -9.90 11.07
CA ASN A 245 35.72 -11.34 11.14
C ASN A 245 34.47 -11.80 10.35
N TRP A 246 33.77 -10.90 9.72
CA TRP A 246 32.64 -11.26 8.85
C TRP A 246 33.17 -11.94 7.57
N THR A 247 32.84 -13.20 7.35
CA THR A 247 33.43 -14.03 6.31
C THR A 247 32.38 -14.49 5.28
N GLY A 248 32.86 -14.99 4.16
CA GLY A 248 32.08 -15.56 3.11
C GLY A 248 32.10 -14.71 1.84
N ARG A 249 31.64 -15.31 0.75
CA ARG A 249 31.45 -14.64 -0.53
C ARG A 249 29.99 -14.70 -0.94
N ALA A 250 29.48 -13.60 -1.46
CA ALA A 250 28.15 -13.57 -2.00
C ALA A 250 28.03 -14.49 -3.23
N ALA A 251 26.92 -15.20 -3.32
CA ALA A 251 26.55 -15.89 -4.53
C ALA A 251 26.52 -14.91 -5.71
N ALA A 252 26.97 -15.34 -6.88
CA ALA A 252 26.81 -14.50 -8.06
C ALA A 252 25.30 -14.29 -8.29
N PRO A 253 24.83 -13.04 -8.37
CA PRO A 253 23.41 -12.82 -8.63
C PRO A 253 23.07 -13.43 -9.99
N PRO A 254 21.95 -14.17 -10.08
CA PRO A 254 21.47 -14.63 -11.36
C PRO A 254 21.24 -13.38 -12.24
N ARG A 255 21.95 -13.30 -13.37
CA ARG A 255 21.65 -12.26 -14.35
C ARG A 255 20.36 -12.67 -15.06
N ALA A 256 19.33 -11.92 -14.84
CA ALA A 256 18.17 -12.00 -15.70
C ALA A 256 18.55 -11.55 -17.11
N PRO A 257 18.03 -12.16 -18.16
CA PRO A 257 18.17 -11.63 -19.51
C PRO A 257 17.58 -10.21 -19.54
N ALA A 258 18.12 -9.34 -20.38
CA ALA A 258 17.55 -8.00 -20.54
C ALA A 258 16.04 -8.10 -20.88
N PRO A 259 15.17 -7.34 -20.23
CA PRO A 259 13.74 -7.41 -20.53
C PRO A 259 13.51 -7.01 -21.98
N ALA A 260 12.79 -7.85 -22.70
CA ALA A 260 12.38 -7.53 -24.07
C ALA A 260 11.18 -6.56 -23.99
N PRO A 261 11.25 -5.37 -24.63
CA PRO A 261 10.09 -4.53 -24.77
C PRO A 261 8.96 -5.29 -25.48
N PRO A 262 7.68 -5.02 -25.17
CA PRO A 262 6.57 -5.64 -25.88
C PRO A 262 6.69 -5.44 -27.40
N ALA A 263 6.32 -6.45 -28.17
CA ALA A 263 6.34 -6.37 -29.64
C ALA A 263 5.25 -5.40 -30.18
N ALA A 264 4.17 -5.21 -29.40
CA ALA A 264 3.06 -4.30 -29.70
C ALA A 264 2.51 -3.73 -28.41
N MET A 265 1.74 -2.64 -28.51
CA MET A 265 1.02 -2.06 -27.38
C MET A 265 0.11 -3.11 -26.72
N ARG A 266 0.16 -3.20 -25.41
CA ARG A 266 -0.68 -4.11 -24.60
C ARG A 266 -1.54 -3.30 -23.64
N ILE A 267 -2.83 -3.64 -23.56
CA ILE A 267 -3.76 -2.99 -22.63
C ILE A 267 -4.30 -4.03 -21.66
N ARG A 268 -4.11 -3.80 -20.37
CA ARG A 268 -4.68 -4.60 -19.29
C ARG A 268 -5.71 -3.77 -18.54
N LEU A 269 -6.95 -4.24 -18.54
CA LEU A 269 -8.05 -3.64 -17.79
C LEU A 269 -8.32 -4.48 -16.55
N VAL A 270 -8.04 -3.90 -15.38
CA VAL A 270 -8.35 -4.50 -14.08
C VAL A 270 -9.76 -4.10 -13.71
N ASP A 271 -10.67 -5.09 -13.69
CA ASP A 271 -12.08 -4.82 -13.44
C ASP A 271 -12.34 -4.43 -11.97
N ARG A 272 -12.86 -3.23 -11.79
CA ARG A 272 -13.36 -2.70 -10.51
C ARG A 272 -14.71 -2.03 -10.70
N PRO A 273 -15.80 -2.81 -10.62
CA PRO A 273 -17.15 -2.28 -10.77
C PRO A 273 -17.47 -1.18 -9.76
N GLY A 274 -18.22 -0.17 -10.20
CA GLY A 274 -18.72 0.91 -9.34
C GLY A 274 -17.75 2.07 -9.07
N GLN A 275 -16.54 2.06 -9.65
CA GLN A 275 -15.66 3.22 -9.60
C GLN A 275 -16.15 4.31 -10.56
N ALA A 276 -16.28 5.55 -10.06
CA ALA A 276 -16.64 6.72 -10.87
C ALA A 276 -15.48 7.25 -11.71
N GLN A 277 -14.26 7.00 -11.27
CA GLN A 277 -13.01 7.40 -11.94
C GLN A 277 -12.09 6.19 -12.04
N SER A 278 -11.32 6.13 -13.11
CA SER A 278 -10.37 5.05 -13.36
C SER A 278 -8.94 5.53 -13.23
N GLU A 279 -8.10 4.69 -12.63
CA GLU A 279 -6.65 4.86 -12.66
C GLU A 279 -6.10 4.42 -14.00
N VAL A 280 -5.21 5.23 -14.55
CA VAL A 280 -4.50 4.94 -15.81
C VAL A 280 -3.01 5.00 -15.56
N ARG A 281 -2.31 3.94 -15.95
CA ARG A 281 -0.84 3.87 -15.97
C ARG A 281 -0.38 3.45 -17.34
N ILE A 282 0.64 4.13 -17.86
CA ILE A 282 1.33 3.76 -19.11
C ILE A 282 2.80 3.54 -18.77
N GLY A 283 3.39 2.47 -19.27
CA GLY A 283 4.80 2.14 -19.05
C GLY A 283 5.56 1.91 -20.34
N LEU A 284 6.81 2.35 -20.36
CA LEU A 284 7.79 2.10 -21.42
C LEU A 284 9.08 1.60 -20.78
N VAL A 285 9.52 0.41 -21.20
CA VAL A 285 10.80 -0.14 -20.77
C VAL A 285 11.92 0.66 -21.42
N CYS A 286 12.88 1.08 -20.60
CA CYS A 286 13.93 2.01 -20.94
C CYS A 286 15.31 1.44 -20.63
N PRO A 287 16.42 2.09 -21.06
CA PRO A 287 17.76 1.57 -20.87
C PRO A 287 18.18 1.49 -19.40
N PRO A 288 19.22 0.70 -19.09
CA PRO A 288 19.79 0.58 -17.76
C PRO A 288 20.51 1.87 -17.32
N ARG A 289 20.85 1.94 -16.02
CA ARG A 289 21.48 3.12 -15.40
C ARG A 289 22.79 3.55 -16.04
N THR A 290 23.55 2.60 -16.56
CA THR A 290 24.88 2.86 -17.16
C THR A 290 24.85 3.16 -18.65
N ASP A 291 23.66 3.14 -19.27
CA ASP A 291 23.51 3.48 -20.69
C ASP A 291 23.70 4.99 -20.92
N PRO A 292 24.45 5.40 -21.95
CA PRO A 292 24.63 6.82 -22.27
C PRO A 292 23.33 7.56 -22.58
N ASP A 293 22.28 6.86 -22.99
CA ASP A 293 20.95 7.43 -23.23
C ASP A 293 20.21 7.79 -21.94
N ALA A 294 20.63 7.29 -20.77
CA ALA A 294 19.89 7.46 -19.50
C ALA A 294 19.73 8.94 -19.10
N LEU A 295 20.79 9.75 -19.24
CA LEU A 295 20.75 11.16 -18.87
C LEU A 295 19.94 12.02 -19.85
N PRO A 296 20.11 11.93 -21.18
CA PRO A 296 19.21 12.61 -22.13
C PRO A 296 17.75 12.18 -21.98
N LEU A 297 17.49 10.90 -21.65
CA LEU A 297 16.14 10.40 -21.43
C LEU A 297 15.52 10.95 -20.14
N GLN A 298 16.31 11.25 -19.12
CA GLN A 298 15.86 11.96 -17.92
C GLN A 298 15.36 13.37 -18.26
N VAL A 299 16.09 14.08 -19.13
CA VAL A 299 15.66 15.39 -19.66
C VAL A 299 14.40 15.26 -20.49
N ALA A 300 14.30 14.25 -21.37
CA ALA A 300 13.09 13.98 -22.16
C ALA A 300 11.88 13.70 -21.27
N ASN A 301 12.05 12.91 -20.20
CA ASN A 301 10.98 12.62 -19.23
C ASN A 301 10.52 13.89 -18.49
N TYR A 302 11.42 14.78 -18.13
CA TYR A 302 11.05 16.05 -17.51
C TYR A 302 10.15 16.89 -18.45
N ILE A 303 10.53 17.02 -19.72
CA ILE A 303 9.75 17.72 -20.74
C ILE A 303 8.38 17.05 -20.95
N LEU A 304 8.35 15.71 -20.98
CA LEU A 304 7.13 14.93 -21.20
C LEU A 304 6.10 15.14 -20.08
N GLY A 305 6.46 14.87 -18.83
CA GLY A 305 5.52 14.87 -17.69
C GLY A 305 6.15 15.10 -16.33
N GLY A 306 7.48 15.06 -16.20
CA GLY A 306 8.20 15.23 -14.94
C GLY A 306 8.30 16.69 -14.48
N GLY A 307 8.16 17.66 -15.38
CA GLY A 307 8.27 19.09 -15.12
C GLY A 307 7.02 19.75 -14.52
N GLY A 308 6.06 18.97 -14.00
CA GLY A 308 4.84 19.48 -13.40
C GLY A 308 3.92 20.16 -14.41
N ILE A 309 3.35 21.33 -14.05
CA ILE A 309 2.33 22.02 -14.86
C ILE A 309 2.86 22.45 -16.23
N SER A 310 4.15 22.77 -16.37
CA SER A 310 4.75 23.20 -17.63
C SER A 310 5.08 22.06 -18.59
N SER A 311 4.95 20.80 -18.16
CA SER A 311 5.21 19.62 -18.98
C SER A 311 4.16 19.43 -20.08
N ARG A 312 4.55 18.79 -21.19
CA ARG A 312 3.67 18.57 -22.36
C ARG A 312 2.39 17.83 -21.99
N LEU A 313 2.49 16.77 -21.17
CA LEU A 313 1.33 16.02 -20.69
C LEU A 313 0.38 16.87 -19.84
N SER A 314 0.91 17.71 -18.95
CA SER A 314 0.07 18.60 -18.14
C SER A 314 -0.61 19.68 -18.99
N GLN A 315 0.07 20.24 -19.96
CA GLN A 315 -0.54 21.20 -20.90
C GLN A 315 -1.66 20.52 -21.70
N SER A 316 -1.37 19.40 -22.34
CA SER A 316 -2.33 18.71 -23.21
C SER A 316 -3.55 18.13 -22.48
N LEU A 317 -3.35 17.52 -21.30
CA LEU A 317 -4.41 16.76 -20.62
C LEU A 317 -5.15 17.59 -19.56
N ARG A 318 -4.43 18.47 -18.85
CA ARG A 318 -5.00 19.28 -17.78
C ARG A 318 -5.46 20.64 -18.28
N VAL A 319 -4.54 21.43 -18.89
CA VAL A 319 -4.80 22.82 -19.24
C VAL A 319 -5.72 22.92 -20.44
N ASP A 320 -5.37 22.28 -21.57
CA ASP A 320 -6.12 22.36 -22.82
C ASP A 320 -7.27 21.35 -22.86
N GLY A 321 -7.11 20.20 -22.23
CA GLY A 321 -8.04 19.08 -22.33
C GLY A 321 -9.10 19.01 -21.24
N GLY A 322 -8.79 19.49 -20.02
CA GLY A 322 -9.65 19.33 -18.84
C GLY A 322 -9.97 17.87 -18.49
N LEU A 323 -9.14 16.91 -18.97
CA LEU A 323 -9.39 15.47 -18.84
C LEU A 323 -8.92 14.91 -17.51
N SER A 324 -7.90 15.52 -16.90
CA SER A 324 -7.36 15.10 -15.62
C SER A 324 -6.83 16.30 -14.84
N TYR A 325 -6.90 16.20 -13.51
CA TYR A 325 -6.35 17.24 -12.62
C TYR A 325 -4.84 17.10 -12.42
N ASP A 326 -4.33 15.87 -12.36
CA ASP A 326 -2.92 15.56 -12.14
C ASP A 326 -2.44 14.48 -13.13
N VAL A 327 -1.41 14.80 -13.86
CA VAL A 327 -0.73 13.88 -14.75
C VAL A 327 0.77 14.03 -14.56
N ARG A 328 1.46 12.91 -14.40
CA ARG A 328 2.91 12.89 -14.17
C ARG A 328 3.58 11.79 -14.96
N SER A 329 4.85 11.99 -15.27
CA SER A 329 5.74 10.93 -15.70
C SER A 329 6.90 10.77 -14.72
N ASN A 330 7.23 9.51 -14.43
CA ASN A 330 8.39 9.13 -13.63
C ASN A 330 9.35 8.32 -14.47
N TYR A 331 10.64 8.52 -14.26
CA TYR A 331 11.69 7.68 -14.82
C TYR A 331 12.45 6.98 -13.70
N MET A 332 12.17 5.71 -13.50
CA MET A 332 12.91 4.85 -12.57
C MET A 332 14.00 4.11 -13.33
N ILE A 333 15.24 4.31 -12.93
CA ILE A 333 16.41 3.76 -13.62
C ILE A 333 17.04 2.72 -12.68
N LEU A 334 17.12 1.47 -13.15
CA LEU A 334 17.69 0.35 -12.41
C LEU A 334 18.93 -0.21 -13.13
N ARG A 335 19.55 -1.26 -12.57
CA ARG A 335 20.79 -1.83 -13.06
C ARG A 335 20.64 -2.47 -14.44
N ASP A 336 19.57 -3.22 -14.66
CA ASP A 336 19.41 -4.03 -15.88
C ASP A 336 18.44 -3.39 -16.89
N ALA A 337 17.55 -2.50 -16.46
CA ALA A 337 16.63 -1.72 -17.29
C ALA A 337 15.99 -0.59 -16.48
N GLY A 338 15.38 0.39 -17.16
CA GLY A 338 14.54 1.41 -16.55
C GLY A 338 13.06 1.28 -16.96
N LEU A 339 12.22 2.07 -16.31
CA LEU A 339 10.81 2.24 -16.63
C LEU A 339 10.45 3.71 -16.61
N ILE A 340 9.96 4.24 -17.75
CA ILE A 340 9.19 5.48 -17.73
C ILE A 340 7.74 5.12 -17.52
N SER A 341 7.14 5.63 -16.44
CA SER A 341 5.74 5.43 -16.13
C SER A 341 4.98 6.76 -16.16
N LEU A 342 3.86 6.79 -16.87
CA LEU A 342 2.93 7.91 -16.89
C LEU A 342 1.72 7.51 -16.04
N GLY A 343 1.29 8.40 -15.16
CA GLY A 343 0.20 8.11 -14.24
C GLY A 343 -0.82 9.25 -14.16
N THR A 344 -2.13 8.88 -14.12
CA THR A 344 -3.21 9.84 -13.97
C THR A 344 -4.53 9.16 -13.60
N VAL A 345 -5.50 9.96 -13.18
CA VAL A 345 -6.89 9.56 -12.90
C VAL A 345 -7.82 10.28 -13.86
N ALA A 346 -8.80 9.58 -14.42
CA ALA A 346 -9.81 10.17 -15.30
C ALA A 346 -11.21 9.63 -15.02
N ARG A 347 -12.24 10.39 -15.42
CA ARG A 347 -13.61 9.89 -15.47
C ARG A 347 -13.70 8.75 -16.51
N ASN A 348 -14.52 7.76 -16.24
CA ASN A 348 -14.63 6.55 -17.07
C ASN A 348 -14.92 6.87 -18.55
N ASP A 349 -15.77 7.88 -18.81
CA ASP A 349 -16.11 8.29 -20.18
C ASP A 349 -14.92 8.89 -20.96
N SER A 350 -13.93 9.39 -20.28
CA SER A 350 -12.77 10.10 -20.82
C SER A 350 -11.50 9.25 -20.94
N VAL A 351 -11.47 8.03 -20.36
CA VAL A 351 -10.28 7.18 -20.28
C VAL A 351 -9.65 6.89 -21.65
N ALA A 352 -10.46 6.49 -22.63
CA ALA A 352 -9.94 6.16 -23.96
C ALA A 352 -9.36 7.39 -24.69
N ILE A 353 -10.00 8.56 -24.54
CA ILE A 353 -9.52 9.84 -25.08
C ILE A 353 -8.19 10.21 -24.40
N LEU A 354 -8.11 10.04 -23.08
CA LEU A 354 -6.92 10.33 -22.30
C LEU A 354 -5.74 9.44 -22.71
N VAL A 355 -5.94 8.12 -22.81
CA VAL A 355 -4.89 7.20 -23.28
C VAL A 355 -4.43 7.57 -24.70
N THR A 356 -5.37 7.93 -25.58
CA THR A 356 -5.05 8.40 -26.94
C THR A 356 -4.16 9.64 -26.91
N ARG A 357 -4.52 10.65 -26.13
CA ARG A 357 -3.72 11.88 -26.02
C ARG A 357 -2.34 11.63 -25.40
N MET A 358 -2.23 10.76 -24.38
CA MET A 358 -0.93 10.38 -23.82
C MET A 358 -0.06 9.69 -24.88
N ARG A 359 -0.62 8.79 -25.66
CA ARG A 359 0.04 8.15 -26.78
C ARG A 359 0.50 9.17 -27.84
N ASP A 360 -0.36 10.13 -28.17
CA ASP A 360 -0.07 11.14 -29.17
C ASP A 360 1.02 12.11 -28.70
N GLU A 361 1.11 12.44 -27.39
CA GLU A 361 2.21 13.22 -26.83
C GLU A 361 3.54 12.48 -26.90
N LEU A 362 3.54 11.17 -26.64
CA LEU A 362 4.73 10.32 -26.85
C LEU A 362 5.16 10.33 -28.32
N ALA A 363 4.22 10.16 -29.26
CA ALA A 363 4.46 10.20 -30.69
C ALA A 363 4.95 11.60 -31.14
N ARG A 364 4.39 12.67 -30.59
CA ARG A 364 4.76 14.04 -30.87
C ARG A 364 6.21 14.33 -30.42
N LEU A 365 6.61 13.89 -29.23
CA LEU A 365 7.98 14.09 -28.76
C LEU A 365 9.02 13.32 -29.61
N ARG A 366 8.63 12.20 -30.24
CA ARG A 366 9.46 11.45 -31.18
C ARG A 366 9.63 12.14 -32.54
N THR A 367 8.59 12.80 -33.05
CA THR A 367 8.54 13.36 -34.39
C THR A 367 8.80 14.87 -34.44
N GLN A 368 8.58 15.54 -33.32
CA GLN A 368 8.77 16.98 -33.15
C GLN A 368 9.77 17.19 -32.01
N PRO A 369 11.05 17.43 -32.29
CA PRO A 369 12.06 17.71 -31.29
C PRO A 369 11.59 18.77 -30.30
N PRO A 370 12.03 18.70 -29.03
CA PRO A 370 11.73 19.77 -28.09
C PRO A 370 12.37 21.07 -28.53
N GLY A 371 11.78 22.19 -28.16
CA GLY A 371 12.40 23.50 -28.35
C GLY A 371 13.60 23.70 -27.42
N GLU A 372 14.53 24.56 -27.79
CA GLU A 372 15.67 24.92 -26.93
C GLU A 372 15.23 25.42 -25.56
N ALA A 373 14.12 26.14 -25.47
CA ALA A 373 13.55 26.62 -24.21
C ALA A 373 13.12 25.48 -23.29
N GLU A 374 12.52 24.39 -23.82
CA GLU A 374 12.10 23.22 -23.05
C GLU A 374 13.31 22.47 -22.48
N VAL A 375 14.35 22.29 -23.30
CA VAL A 375 15.59 21.63 -22.87
C VAL A 375 16.33 22.48 -21.83
N THR A 376 16.45 23.79 -22.06
CA THR A 376 17.08 24.72 -21.11
C THR A 376 16.33 24.77 -19.78
N ALA A 377 15.01 24.74 -19.81
CA ALA A 377 14.20 24.69 -18.57
C ALA A 377 14.45 23.40 -17.78
N ALA A 378 14.53 22.26 -18.46
CA ALA A 378 14.84 20.97 -17.84
C ALA A 378 16.26 20.95 -17.25
N GLN A 379 17.25 21.42 -18.01
CA GLN A 379 18.64 21.53 -17.55
C GLN A 379 18.73 22.36 -16.27
N ARG A 380 18.17 23.57 -16.27
CA ARG A 380 18.16 24.45 -15.09
C ARG A 380 17.47 23.85 -13.89
N TYR A 381 16.38 23.11 -14.11
CA TYR A 381 15.73 22.40 -13.02
C TYR A 381 16.67 21.39 -12.37
N PHE A 382 17.32 20.54 -13.15
CA PHE A 382 18.23 19.52 -12.63
C PHE A 382 19.48 20.16 -12.01
N GLU A 383 20.08 21.16 -12.65
CA GLU A 383 21.21 21.91 -12.11
C GLU A 383 20.92 22.52 -10.74
N ASN A 384 19.78 23.22 -10.62
CA ASN A 384 19.40 23.92 -9.40
C ASN A 384 18.90 22.97 -8.29
N SER A 385 18.27 21.84 -8.65
CA SER A 385 17.76 20.87 -7.69
C SER A 385 18.81 19.87 -7.21
N TYR A 386 19.90 19.69 -7.96
CA TYR A 386 20.92 18.69 -7.64
C TYR A 386 21.58 18.90 -6.27
N PRO A 387 22.03 20.11 -5.87
CA PRO A 387 22.60 20.32 -4.53
C PRO A 387 21.64 19.97 -3.39
N LEU A 388 20.33 20.12 -3.61
CA LEU A 388 19.31 19.80 -2.61
C LEU A 388 19.26 18.31 -2.26
N GLN A 389 19.76 17.45 -3.16
CA GLN A 389 19.83 16.00 -2.94
C GLN A 389 20.92 15.58 -1.95
N PHE A 390 21.75 16.52 -1.48
CA PHE A 390 22.85 16.29 -0.54
C PHE A 390 22.68 17.02 0.80
N GLN A 391 21.49 17.57 1.07
CA GLN A 391 21.25 18.42 2.25
C GLN A 391 21.35 17.68 3.58
N THR A 392 20.97 16.39 3.61
CA THR A 392 21.03 15.57 4.83
C THR A 392 22.09 14.48 4.72
N LEU A 393 22.62 14.02 5.85
CA LEU A 393 23.59 12.92 5.88
C LEU A 393 23.05 11.66 5.20
N GLY A 394 21.78 11.33 5.45
CA GLY A 394 21.12 10.17 4.82
C GLY A 394 21.01 10.32 3.30
N ALA A 395 20.66 11.51 2.80
CA ALA A 395 20.56 11.78 1.38
C ALA A 395 21.94 11.74 0.71
N LEU A 396 22.97 12.36 1.32
CA LEU A 396 24.37 12.29 0.86
C LEU A 396 24.83 10.82 0.70
N VAL A 397 24.65 10.02 1.76
CA VAL A 397 25.00 8.60 1.75
C VAL A 397 24.23 7.84 0.66
N ALA A 398 22.94 8.07 0.51
CA ALA A 398 22.12 7.40 -0.49
C ALA A 398 22.55 7.73 -1.92
N GLN A 399 22.87 8.99 -2.23
CA GLN A 399 23.35 9.42 -3.54
C GLN A 399 24.71 8.77 -3.88
N TRP A 400 25.65 8.83 -2.93
CA TRP A 400 26.96 8.22 -3.15
C TRP A 400 26.88 6.71 -3.30
N MET A 401 26.16 6.01 -2.40
CA MET A 401 26.00 4.56 -2.46
C MET A 401 25.26 4.10 -3.73
N GLY A 402 24.25 4.86 -4.16
CA GLY A 402 23.55 4.59 -5.40
C GLY A 402 24.49 4.70 -6.62
N ALA A 403 25.30 5.76 -6.70
CA ALA A 403 26.29 5.91 -7.76
C ALA A 403 27.32 4.77 -7.72
N ASP A 404 27.87 4.48 -6.56
CA ASP A 404 28.84 3.40 -6.38
C ASP A 404 28.28 2.01 -6.76
N PHE A 405 27.05 1.71 -6.35
CA PHE A 405 26.39 0.44 -6.66
C PHE A 405 26.20 0.24 -8.18
N TYR A 406 25.84 1.30 -8.90
CA TYR A 406 25.68 1.24 -10.36
C TYR A 406 27.02 1.37 -11.12
N GLY A 407 28.14 1.43 -10.41
CA GLY A 407 29.48 1.55 -11.04
C GLY A 407 29.76 2.94 -11.60
N LEU A 408 29.01 3.94 -11.18
CA LEU A 408 29.28 5.34 -11.48
C LEU A 408 30.40 5.83 -10.54
N THR A 409 31.35 6.56 -11.07
CA THR A 409 32.47 7.09 -10.27
C THR A 409 32.04 8.30 -9.45
N SER A 410 32.86 8.67 -8.44
CA SER A 410 32.68 9.96 -7.75
C SER A 410 32.78 11.14 -8.73
N ALA A 411 33.60 11.04 -9.75
CA ALA A 411 33.68 12.01 -10.84
C ALA A 411 32.31 12.18 -11.54
N TRP A 412 31.50 11.15 -11.68
CA TRP A 412 30.14 11.26 -12.24
C TRP A 412 29.25 12.17 -11.39
N LEU A 413 29.33 12.03 -10.06
CA LEU A 413 28.58 12.91 -9.13
C LEU A 413 29.04 14.36 -9.24
N ASP A 414 30.34 14.59 -9.35
CA ASP A 414 30.93 15.94 -9.47
C ASP A 414 30.61 16.62 -10.80
N HIS A 415 30.53 15.86 -11.90
CA HIS A 415 30.23 16.35 -13.23
C HIS A 415 28.76 16.20 -13.66
N TYR A 416 27.87 15.81 -12.77
CA TYR A 416 26.46 15.62 -13.11
C TYR A 416 25.82 16.91 -13.66
N VAL A 417 26.05 18.05 -13.00
CA VAL A 417 25.50 19.35 -13.39
C VAL A 417 26.01 19.75 -14.78
N GLU A 418 27.31 19.61 -15.03
CA GLU A 418 27.93 19.88 -16.34
C GLU A 418 27.35 18.93 -17.40
N SER A 419 27.19 17.64 -17.06
CA SER A 419 26.69 16.63 -17.98
C SER A 419 25.24 16.88 -18.38
N VAL A 420 24.40 17.32 -17.43
CA VAL A 420 23.01 17.71 -17.71
C VAL A 420 22.94 18.97 -18.55
N GLY A 421 23.76 19.98 -18.22
CA GLY A 421 23.87 21.24 -18.99
C GLY A 421 24.33 21.03 -20.41
N ALA A 422 25.11 19.97 -20.68
CA ALA A 422 25.60 19.62 -22.02
C ALA A 422 24.59 18.81 -22.87
N VAL A 423 23.45 18.40 -22.34
CA VAL A 423 22.42 17.62 -23.07
C VAL A 423 21.78 18.50 -24.15
N THR A 424 21.94 18.12 -25.40
CA THR A 424 21.43 18.89 -26.56
C THR A 424 20.02 18.49 -26.97
N VAL A 425 19.32 19.37 -27.67
CA VAL A 425 18.02 19.08 -28.32
C VAL A 425 18.12 17.83 -29.20
N ALA A 426 19.22 17.68 -29.96
CA ALA A 426 19.42 16.51 -30.82
C ALA A 426 19.51 15.19 -30.03
N GLN A 427 20.18 15.19 -28.88
CA GLN A 427 20.27 14.03 -28.02
C GLN A 427 18.89 13.69 -27.42
N VAL A 428 18.14 14.71 -26.96
CA VAL A 428 16.75 14.47 -26.44
C VAL A 428 15.86 13.92 -27.53
N ALA A 429 15.94 14.44 -28.76
CA ALA A 429 15.17 13.91 -29.89
C ALA A 429 15.57 12.47 -30.25
N ALA A 430 16.86 12.16 -30.23
CA ALA A 430 17.37 10.82 -30.52
C ALA A 430 16.86 9.79 -29.49
N VAL A 431 16.94 10.08 -28.20
CA VAL A 431 16.45 9.16 -27.15
C VAL A 431 14.94 9.06 -27.14
N ALA A 432 14.21 10.14 -27.41
CA ALA A 432 12.76 10.10 -27.57
C ALA A 432 12.36 9.19 -28.74
N SER A 433 13.03 9.31 -29.88
CA SER A 433 12.80 8.44 -31.05
C SER A 433 13.06 6.97 -30.74
N ARG A 434 14.11 6.66 -29.97
CA ARG A 434 14.53 5.28 -29.66
C ARG A 434 13.66 4.65 -28.59
N TRP A 435 13.36 5.35 -27.50
CA TRP A 435 12.80 4.76 -26.28
C TRP A 435 11.33 5.09 -26.02
N LEU A 436 10.80 6.21 -26.50
CA LEU A 436 9.42 6.61 -26.25
C LEU A 436 8.47 6.12 -27.35
N ASP A 437 8.60 4.85 -27.74
CA ASP A 437 7.77 4.26 -28.81
C ASP A 437 6.36 3.87 -28.33
N PRO A 438 5.31 4.62 -28.72
CA PRO A 438 3.96 4.31 -28.27
C PRO A 438 3.45 2.95 -28.76
N SER A 439 4.04 2.37 -29.80
CA SER A 439 3.68 1.03 -30.27
C SER A 439 4.12 -0.09 -29.33
N ARG A 440 5.05 0.21 -28.42
CA ARG A 440 5.62 -0.72 -27.42
C ARG A 440 5.20 -0.39 -25.98
N MET A 441 4.29 0.54 -25.80
CA MET A 441 3.82 0.89 -24.46
C MET A 441 2.93 -0.21 -23.88
N VAL A 442 2.97 -0.34 -22.58
CA VAL A 442 1.98 -1.10 -21.82
C VAL A 442 1.03 -0.14 -21.13
N VAL A 443 -0.24 -0.46 -21.14
CA VAL A 443 -1.30 0.36 -20.54
C VAL A 443 -2.02 -0.48 -19.50
N VAL A 444 -2.16 0.04 -18.29
CA VAL A 444 -2.99 -0.55 -17.24
C VAL A 444 -4.07 0.45 -16.87
N VAL A 445 -5.30 -0.03 -16.90
CA VAL A 445 -6.47 0.74 -16.45
C VAL A 445 -7.15 -0.04 -15.33
N VAL A 446 -7.40 0.63 -14.20
CA VAL A 446 -8.17 0.06 -13.09
C VAL A 446 -9.51 0.79 -13.04
N GLY A 447 -10.59 0.09 -13.35
CA GLY A 447 -11.93 0.69 -13.45
C GLY A 447 -12.99 -0.31 -13.88
N PRO A 448 -14.27 0.13 -14.08
CA PRO A 448 -15.38 -0.76 -14.41
C PRO A 448 -15.27 -1.29 -15.85
N ALA A 449 -14.97 -2.59 -15.99
CA ALA A 449 -14.77 -3.22 -17.31
C ALA A 449 -16.00 -3.13 -18.21
N ALA A 450 -17.20 -3.19 -17.65
CA ALA A 450 -18.45 -3.07 -18.40
C ALA A 450 -18.59 -1.73 -19.17
N GLU A 451 -17.97 -0.66 -18.63
CA GLU A 451 -18.01 0.68 -19.26
C GLU A 451 -16.80 0.94 -20.16
N LEU A 452 -15.65 0.35 -19.81
CA LEU A 452 -14.35 0.72 -20.39
C LEU A 452 -13.90 -0.19 -21.52
N LYS A 453 -14.24 -1.50 -21.49
CA LYS A 453 -13.70 -2.51 -22.39
C LYS A 453 -13.89 -2.10 -23.86
N GLY A 454 -15.13 -1.86 -24.30
CA GLY A 454 -15.43 -1.53 -25.70
C GLY A 454 -14.75 -0.24 -26.18
N ARG A 455 -14.55 0.74 -25.27
CA ARG A 455 -13.86 1.99 -25.59
C ARG A 455 -12.36 1.80 -25.74
N LEU A 456 -11.76 0.92 -24.93
CA LEU A 456 -10.34 0.61 -24.97
C LEU A 456 -9.98 -0.34 -26.13
N GLU A 457 -10.89 -1.21 -26.54
CA GLU A 457 -10.72 -2.10 -27.70
C GLU A 457 -10.53 -1.33 -29.02
N ALA A 458 -11.03 -0.10 -29.11
CA ALA A 458 -10.75 0.80 -30.22
C ALA A 458 -9.27 1.23 -30.31
N LEU A 459 -8.51 1.08 -29.23
CA LEU A 459 -7.07 1.43 -29.16
C LEU A 459 -6.17 0.22 -29.41
N GLY A 460 -6.64 -0.99 -29.12
CA GLY A 460 -5.86 -2.23 -29.24
C GLY A 460 -6.50 -3.39 -28.51
N GLN A 461 -5.81 -4.51 -28.48
CA GLN A 461 -6.28 -5.70 -27.77
C GLN A 461 -6.30 -5.45 -26.27
N VAL A 462 -7.44 -5.71 -25.62
CA VAL A 462 -7.68 -5.52 -24.18
C VAL A 462 -7.76 -6.87 -23.47
N GLU A 463 -6.84 -7.08 -22.53
CA GLU A 463 -6.90 -8.19 -21.58
C GLU A 463 -7.66 -7.72 -20.34
N VAL A 464 -8.82 -8.32 -20.05
CA VAL A 464 -9.59 -8.02 -18.82
C VAL A 464 -9.21 -9.02 -17.74
N VAL A 465 -8.77 -8.50 -16.61
CA VAL A 465 -8.43 -9.30 -15.41
C VAL A 465 -9.25 -8.82 -14.22
N GLY A 466 -9.63 -9.74 -13.33
CA GLY A 466 -10.23 -9.36 -12.04
C GLY A 466 -9.20 -8.67 -11.13
N ALA A 467 -9.67 -7.85 -10.22
CA ALA A 467 -8.82 -7.28 -9.16
C ALA A 467 -8.17 -8.38 -8.29
N GLU A 468 -8.82 -9.52 -8.19
CA GLU A 468 -8.27 -10.78 -7.68
C GLU A 468 -8.08 -11.73 -8.87
N HIS A 469 -6.99 -12.50 -8.90
CA HIS A 469 -6.81 -13.53 -9.91
C HIS A 469 -7.88 -14.61 -9.74
N GLY A 470 -8.94 -14.52 -10.53
CA GLY A 470 -10.07 -15.44 -10.53
C GLY A 470 -11.23 -14.82 -11.30
N ALA A 471 -11.74 -15.53 -12.29
CA ALA A 471 -12.87 -15.10 -13.10
C ALA A 471 -14.11 -14.89 -12.23
N VAL A 472 -14.64 -13.66 -12.20
CA VAL A 472 -15.92 -13.35 -11.56
C VAL A 472 -17.02 -13.64 -12.57
N ALA A 473 -17.81 -14.66 -12.30
CA ALA A 473 -19.08 -14.85 -12.99
C ALA A 473 -20.07 -13.76 -12.54
N ALA A 474 -20.49 -12.92 -13.49
CA ALA A 474 -21.50 -11.89 -13.26
C ALA A 474 -22.87 -12.55 -13.09
N SER A 475 -23.54 -12.30 -11.98
CA SER A 475 -24.98 -12.56 -11.84
C SER A 475 -25.74 -11.27 -12.12
N PRO A 476 -26.67 -11.26 -13.09
CA PRO A 476 -27.50 -10.11 -13.35
C PRO A 476 -28.71 -10.08 -12.42
N THR A 477 -28.98 -8.95 -11.80
CA THR A 477 -30.29 -8.75 -11.16
C THR A 477 -30.87 -7.39 -11.59
N VAL A 478 -31.75 -7.46 -12.58
CA VAL A 478 -32.72 -6.41 -12.88
C VAL A 478 -33.85 -6.58 -11.86
N ARG A 479 -34.19 -5.52 -11.12
CA ARG A 479 -35.20 -5.54 -10.08
C ARG A 479 -36.57 -5.20 -10.62
N THR A 480 -37.49 -6.13 -10.46
CA THR A 480 -38.95 -5.90 -10.46
C THR A 480 -39.35 -5.56 -9.01
N GLN A 481 -40.20 -4.56 -8.77
CA GLN A 481 -40.75 -4.31 -7.44
C GLN A 481 -41.46 -5.56 -6.92
N ALA A 482 -41.18 -5.92 -5.65
CA ALA A 482 -41.78 -7.10 -5.03
C ALA A 482 -43.31 -6.95 -4.93
N SER A 483 -44.03 -8.02 -5.31
CA SER A 483 -45.48 -8.03 -5.25
C SER A 483 -46.00 -7.96 -3.80
N PRO A 484 -47.24 -7.54 -3.57
CA PRO A 484 -47.88 -7.56 -2.24
C PRO A 484 -47.85 -8.96 -1.60
N GLU A 485 -48.00 -9.99 -2.40
CA GLU A 485 -47.95 -11.40 -1.96
C GLU A 485 -46.53 -11.80 -1.48
N GLN A 486 -45.51 -11.41 -2.24
CA GLN A 486 -44.11 -11.65 -1.84
C GLN A 486 -43.76 -10.92 -0.51
N LYS A 487 -44.24 -9.69 -0.34
CA LYS A 487 -44.07 -8.92 0.91
C LYS A 487 -44.78 -9.60 2.08
N LYS A 488 -46.04 -10.04 1.89
CA LYS A 488 -46.81 -10.77 2.90
C LYS A 488 -46.08 -12.06 3.30
N ARG A 489 -45.73 -12.89 2.32
CA ARG A 489 -44.99 -14.15 2.55
C ARG A 489 -43.63 -13.93 3.22
N GLY A 490 -42.91 -12.92 2.84
CA GLY A 490 -41.62 -12.53 3.46
C GLY A 490 -41.78 -12.21 4.95
N ARG A 491 -42.82 -11.44 5.34
CA ARG A 491 -43.13 -11.12 6.73
C ARG A 491 -43.54 -12.35 7.55
N GLU A 492 -44.31 -13.27 6.96
CA GLU A 492 -44.70 -14.54 7.63
C GLU A 492 -43.46 -15.40 7.93
N LEU A 493 -42.56 -15.55 6.96
CA LEU A 493 -41.30 -16.31 7.11
C LEU A 493 -40.36 -15.67 8.12
N LEU A 494 -40.20 -14.33 8.08
CA LEU A 494 -39.43 -13.60 9.08
C LEU A 494 -39.98 -13.81 10.50
N THR A 495 -41.32 -13.81 10.66
CA THR A 495 -41.95 -14.07 11.96
C THR A 495 -41.59 -15.48 12.48
N ARG A 496 -41.58 -16.48 11.60
CA ARG A 496 -41.13 -17.83 11.95
C ARG A 496 -39.65 -17.89 12.30
N ALA A 497 -38.82 -17.20 11.57
CA ALA A 497 -37.40 -17.09 11.86
C ALA A 497 -37.14 -16.44 13.24
N LEU A 498 -37.85 -15.37 13.56
CA LEU A 498 -37.75 -14.73 14.87
C LEU A 498 -38.14 -15.72 16.00
N VAL A 499 -39.20 -16.51 15.81
CA VAL A 499 -39.59 -17.55 16.77
C VAL A 499 -38.52 -18.64 16.91
N ALA A 500 -37.95 -19.10 15.78
CA ALA A 500 -36.90 -20.10 15.77
C ALA A 500 -35.64 -19.64 16.53
N HIS A 501 -35.35 -18.32 16.53
CA HIS A 501 -34.22 -17.73 17.25
C HIS A 501 -34.54 -17.30 18.70
N GLY A 502 -35.71 -17.65 19.26
CA GLY A 502 -36.07 -17.41 20.65
C GLY A 502 -37.16 -16.34 20.86
N GLY A 503 -37.64 -15.70 19.79
CA GLY A 503 -38.69 -14.71 19.80
C GLY A 503 -38.18 -13.26 19.91
N LEU A 504 -38.91 -12.35 19.27
CA LEU A 504 -38.53 -10.94 19.13
C LEU A 504 -38.21 -10.26 20.48
N GLU A 505 -39.02 -10.51 21.50
CA GLU A 505 -38.81 -9.90 22.80
C GLU A 505 -37.50 -10.35 23.49
N ARG A 506 -37.06 -11.60 23.31
CA ARG A 506 -35.79 -12.05 23.85
C ARG A 506 -34.62 -11.48 23.06
N LEU A 507 -34.73 -11.42 21.74
CA LEU A 507 -33.70 -10.78 20.89
C LEU A 507 -33.49 -9.31 21.29
N ARG A 508 -34.56 -8.56 21.54
CA ARG A 508 -34.50 -7.16 22.03
C ARG A 508 -33.86 -6.98 23.40
N ARG A 509 -33.92 -8.01 24.27
CA ARG A 509 -33.29 -7.99 25.59
C ARG A 509 -31.82 -8.32 25.60
N VAL A 510 -31.20 -8.61 24.47
CA VAL A 510 -29.75 -8.76 24.36
C VAL A 510 -29.13 -7.40 24.43
N THR A 511 -28.51 -7.08 25.57
CA THR A 511 -27.85 -5.76 25.81
C THR A 511 -26.32 -5.81 25.69
N ASP A 512 -25.73 -6.96 26.00
CA ASP A 512 -24.29 -7.17 25.83
C ASP A 512 -23.97 -8.63 25.49
N THR A 513 -22.85 -8.83 24.81
CA THR A 513 -22.30 -10.16 24.49
C THR A 513 -20.79 -10.16 24.62
N THR A 514 -20.24 -11.27 25.12
CA THR A 514 -18.79 -11.56 25.05
C THR A 514 -18.62 -12.88 24.33
N LEU A 515 -17.80 -12.87 23.27
CA LEU A 515 -17.47 -14.02 22.46
C LEU A 515 -15.96 -14.23 22.47
N ASP A 516 -15.53 -15.43 22.78
CA ASP A 516 -14.17 -15.91 22.56
C ASP A 516 -14.17 -17.06 21.55
N GLY A 517 -13.21 -17.10 20.65
CA GLY A 517 -13.18 -18.11 19.60
C GLY A 517 -11.87 -18.23 18.87
N ASP A 518 -11.83 -19.21 17.99
CA ASP A 518 -10.76 -19.45 17.04
C ASP A 518 -11.22 -19.04 15.64
N MET A 519 -10.49 -18.12 15.02
CA MET A 519 -10.73 -17.70 13.64
C MET A 519 -9.59 -18.21 12.77
N VAL A 520 -9.93 -18.73 11.60
CA VAL A 520 -8.95 -19.07 10.57
C VAL A 520 -9.21 -18.18 9.36
N LEU A 521 -8.24 -17.33 9.04
CA LEU A 521 -8.26 -16.52 7.84
C LEU A 521 -7.68 -17.32 6.69
N GLN A 522 -8.34 -17.28 5.53
CA GLN A 522 -7.87 -17.89 4.30
C GLN A 522 -7.27 -16.80 3.42
N LEU A 523 -5.96 -16.78 3.28
CA LEU A 523 -5.23 -15.77 2.53
C LEU A 523 -4.34 -16.45 1.49
N GLY A 524 -4.65 -16.28 0.21
CA GLY A 524 -3.87 -16.87 -0.87
C GLY A 524 -3.78 -18.41 -0.84
N GLY A 525 -4.86 -19.07 -0.38
CA GLY A 525 -4.89 -20.53 -0.26
C GLY A 525 -4.28 -21.08 1.04
N ASN A 526 -3.79 -20.21 1.92
CA ASN A 526 -3.20 -20.59 3.21
C ASN A 526 -4.10 -20.27 4.38
N GLU A 527 -3.98 -21.06 5.44
CA GLU A 527 -4.71 -20.92 6.68
C GLU A 527 -3.89 -20.18 7.74
N PHE A 528 -4.46 -19.10 8.29
CA PHE A 528 -3.86 -18.31 9.36
C PHE A 528 -4.75 -18.37 10.60
N PRO A 529 -4.42 -19.22 11.59
CA PRO A 529 -5.19 -19.31 12.82
C PRO A 529 -4.93 -18.09 13.71
N VAL A 530 -5.98 -17.47 14.21
CA VAL A 530 -5.94 -16.35 15.14
C VAL A 530 -6.95 -16.55 16.26
N LYS A 531 -6.60 -16.15 17.49
CA LYS A 531 -7.57 -16.07 18.60
C LYS A 531 -8.39 -14.80 18.46
N VAL A 532 -9.69 -14.91 18.68
CA VAL A 532 -10.61 -13.77 18.58
C VAL A 532 -11.29 -13.55 19.91
N ARG A 533 -11.38 -12.31 20.32
CA ARG A 533 -12.28 -11.88 21.40
C ARG A 533 -13.13 -10.71 20.91
N GLN A 534 -14.44 -10.80 21.13
CA GLN A 534 -15.38 -9.75 20.75
C GLN A 534 -16.31 -9.44 21.93
N LEU A 535 -16.37 -8.16 22.28
CA LEU A 535 -17.31 -7.61 23.24
C LEU A 535 -18.24 -6.65 22.50
N ARG A 536 -19.53 -6.78 22.73
CA ARG A 536 -20.55 -5.84 22.24
C ARG A 536 -21.40 -5.38 23.39
N LYS A 537 -21.83 -4.13 23.37
CA LYS A 537 -22.80 -3.57 24.32
C LYS A 537 -23.62 -2.49 23.65
N GLU A 538 -24.92 -2.54 23.83
CA GLU A 538 -25.83 -1.51 23.37
C GLU A 538 -25.65 -0.19 24.15
N PRO A 539 -25.80 0.97 23.49
CA PRO A 539 -25.84 1.16 22.02
C PRO A 539 -24.46 1.33 21.42
N PHE A 540 -24.12 0.60 20.35
CA PHE A 540 -22.95 0.76 19.50
C PHE A 540 -21.58 0.73 20.20
N ARG A 541 -21.40 -0.03 21.27
CA ARG A 541 -20.08 -0.26 21.85
C ARG A 541 -19.55 -1.61 21.41
N LEU A 542 -18.36 -1.57 20.80
CA LEU A 542 -17.69 -2.76 20.25
C LEU A 542 -16.22 -2.75 20.68
N ARG A 543 -15.74 -3.88 21.13
CA ARG A 543 -14.31 -4.18 21.12
C ARG A 543 -14.12 -5.51 20.42
N PHE A 544 -13.41 -5.49 19.33
CA PHE A 544 -13.03 -6.68 18.58
C PHE A 544 -11.51 -6.77 18.58
N SER A 545 -10.94 -7.88 19.03
CA SER A 545 -9.52 -8.11 19.01
C SER A 545 -9.17 -9.47 18.44
N THR A 546 -8.02 -9.51 17.77
CA THR A 546 -7.41 -10.74 17.25
C THR A 546 -6.00 -10.85 17.81
N ARG A 547 -5.59 -12.06 18.19
CA ARG A 547 -4.27 -12.31 18.77
C ARG A 547 -3.54 -13.40 17.99
N VAL A 548 -2.28 -13.08 17.64
CA VAL A 548 -1.32 -14.01 17.03
C VAL A 548 -0.05 -13.94 17.86
N GLY A 549 0.30 -15.02 18.57
CA GLY A 549 1.42 -15.00 19.52
C GLY A 549 1.23 -13.94 20.60
N SER A 550 2.21 -13.05 20.76
CA SER A 550 2.18 -11.93 21.71
C SER A 550 1.53 -10.65 21.17
N VAL A 551 1.17 -10.61 19.88
CA VAL A 551 0.59 -9.42 19.24
C VAL A 551 -0.92 -9.49 19.27
N GLU A 552 -1.56 -8.42 19.76
CA GLU A 552 -3.00 -8.21 19.70
C GLU A 552 -3.29 -7.00 18.81
N ASN A 553 -4.13 -7.22 17.81
CA ASN A 553 -4.70 -6.15 17.00
C ASN A 553 -6.16 -5.99 17.36
N GLY A 554 -6.63 -4.77 17.50
CA GLY A 554 -8.01 -4.56 17.87
C GLY A 554 -8.63 -3.29 17.33
N GLN A 555 -9.95 -3.30 17.41
CA GLN A 555 -10.84 -2.22 17.00
C GLN A 555 -11.77 -1.93 18.16
N ILE A 556 -11.97 -0.66 18.47
CA ILE A 556 -12.84 -0.22 19.56
C ILE A 556 -13.79 0.85 19.01
N LEU A 557 -15.05 0.77 19.43
CA LEU A 557 -16.07 1.80 19.24
C LEU A 557 -16.73 2.05 20.62
N ASP A 558 -16.68 3.27 21.12
CA ASP A 558 -17.29 3.64 22.41
C ASP A 558 -18.74 4.14 22.30
N GLY A 559 -19.32 3.99 21.09
CA GLY A 559 -20.63 4.53 20.72
C GLY A 559 -20.53 5.76 19.82
N VAL A 560 -19.53 6.60 20.00
CA VAL A 560 -19.33 7.86 19.26
C VAL A 560 -18.00 7.87 18.50
N ARG A 561 -16.89 7.53 19.18
CA ARG A 561 -15.55 7.52 18.64
C ARG A 561 -15.07 6.09 18.40
N GLY A 562 -14.19 5.93 17.44
CA GLY A 562 -13.57 4.65 17.11
C GLY A 562 -12.06 4.70 17.17
N TRP A 563 -11.42 3.58 17.48
CA TRP A 563 -9.97 3.42 17.50
C TRP A 563 -9.55 2.09 16.90
N LEU A 564 -8.39 2.11 16.27
CA LEU A 564 -7.64 0.93 15.84
C LEU A 564 -6.38 0.85 16.70
N TYR A 565 -6.05 -0.32 17.21
CA TYR A 565 -4.82 -0.49 17.97
C TYR A 565 -4.09 -1.77 17.60
N ALA A 566 -2.78 -1.74 17.75
CA ALA A 566 -1.91 -2.90 17.70
C ALA A 566 -0.99 -2.85 18.93
N SER A 567 -0.95 -3.93 19.70
CA SER A 567 -0.07 -4.06 20.86
C SER A 567 0.74 -5.35 20.76
N GLY A 568 2.06 -5.25 21.07
CA GLY A 568 2.95 -6.39 21.10
C GLY A 568 4.18 -6.07 21.94
N GLY A 569 4.50 -6.91 22.95
CA GLY A 569 5.49 -6.57 23.95
C GLY A 569 5.13 -5.28 24.69
N ASP A 570 6.07 -4.34 24.75
CA ASP A 570 5.86 -3.03 25.39
C ASP A 570 5.39 -1.94 24.39
N SER A 571 5.13 -2.30 23.12
CA SER A 571 4.70 -1.35 22.09
C SER A 571 3.18 -1.30 22.00
N LEU A 572 2.63 -0.08 21.92
CA LEU A 572 1.23 0.19 21.61
C LEU A 572 1.16 1.23 20.51
N GLN A 573 0.57 0.84 19.38
CA GLN A 573 0.17 1.75 18.33
C GLN A 573 -1.33 1.97 18.46
N LEU A 574 -1.77 3.22 18.48
CA LEU A 574 -3.16 3.61 18.60
C LEU A 574 -3.47 4.71 17.58
N ALA A 575 -4.51 4.52 16.79
CA ALA A 575 -5.01 5.50 15.83
C ALA A 575 -6.51 5.70 16.03
N GLU A 576 -6.97 6.95 16.04
CA GLU A 576 -8.40 7.28 16.05
C GLU A 576 -8.97 7.08 14.64
N ALA A 577 -10.15 6.46 14.56
CA ALA A 577 -10.83 6.21 13.30
C ALA A 577 -11.52 7.51 12.80
N ASP A 578 -11.41 7.77 11.51
CA ASP A 578 -12.17 8.82 10.86
C ASP A 578 -13.68 8.48 10.73
N SER A 579 -14.47 9.35 10.14
CA SER A 579 -15.91 9.15 10.00
C SER A 579 -16.26 7.87 9.23
N LEU A 580 -15.49 7.50 8.21
CA LEU A 580 -15.69 6.26 7.44
C LEU A 580 -15.32 5.03 8.26
N GLY A 581 -14.23 5.11 9.02
CA GLY A 581 -13.81 4.08 9.96
C GLY A 581 -14.85 3.82 11.04
N ILE A 582 -15.46 4.87 11.61
CA ILE A 582 -16.54 4.76 12.59
C ILE A 582 -17.76 4.06 11.99
N GLU A 583 -18.18 4.40 10.77
CA GLU A 583 -19.31 3.70 10.10
C GLU A 583 -18.97 2.23 9.80
N THR A 584 -17.72 1.93 9.47
CA THR A 584 -17.24 0.55 9.31
C THR A 584 -17.35 -0.23 10.63
N LEU A 585 -16.94 0.37 11.75
CA LEU A 585 -17.07 -0.25 13.08
C LEU A 585 -18.54 -0.47 13.48
N ARG A 586 -19.43 0.47 13.15
CA ARG A 586 -20.87 0.31 13.34
C ARG A 586 -21.45 -0.82 12.49
N ALA A 587 -20.98 -1.00 11.26
CA ALA A 587 -21.37 -2.12 10.42
C ALA A 587 -20.89 -3.46 11.01
N VAL A 588 -19.68 -3.53 11.54
CA VAL A 588 -19.17 -4.69 12.29
C VAL A 588 -20.02 -4.96 13.53
N PHE A 589 -20.40 -3.93 14.27
CA PHE A 589 -21.29 -4.08 15.43
C PHE A 589 -22.62 -4.74 15.06
N ARG A 590 -23.24 -4.36 13.93
CA ARG A 590 -24.52 -4.89 13.44
C ARG A 590 -24.40 -6.23 12.70
N SER A 591 -23.25 -6.85 12.68
CA SER A 591 -22.98 -8.00 11.81
C SER A 591 -23.14 -9.36 12.48
N ASP A 592 -24.09 -9.53 13.40
CA ASP A 592 -24.46 -10.82 13.98
C ASP A 592 -25.93 -11.19 13.69
N VAL A 593 -26.27 -12.43 13.99
CA VAL A 593 -27.61 -12.98 13.75
C VAL A 593 -28.71 -12.17 14.46
N VAL A 594 -28.47 -11.73 15.69
CA VAL A 594 -29.48 -10.97 16.47
C VAL A 594 -29.74 -9.61 15.82
N HIS A 595 -28.68 -8.85 15.51
CA HIS A 595 -28.83 -7.56 14.86
C HIS A 595 -29.42 -7.68 13.45
N THR A 596 -29.02 -8.71 12.69
CA THR A 596 -29.59 -9.00 11.37
C THR A 596 -31.12 -9.24 11.46
N LEU A 597 -31.55 -10.06 12.39
CA LEU A 597 -32.99 -10.35 12.57
C LEU A 597 -33.75 -9.14 13.13
N LEU A 598 -33.17 -8.38 14.06
CA LEU A 598 -33.79 -7.17 14.59
C LEU A 598 -33.93 -6.07 13.53
N ALA A 599 -32.94 -5.90 12.67
CA ALA A 599 -32.99 -4.97 11.56
C ALA A 599 -34.07 -5.35 10.52
N ALA A 600 -34.23 -6.67 10.26
CA ALA A 600 -35.30 -7.16 9.40
C ALA A 600 -36.70 -7.01 10.03
N ALA A 601 -36.78 -7.07 11.35
CA ALA A 601 -38.01 -6.92 12.11
C ALA A 601 -38.47 -5.47 12.34
N ASP A 602 -37.65 -4.49 11.93
CA ASP A 602 -38.01 -3.07 11.98
C ASP A 602 -39.28 -2.83 11.13
N PRO A 603 -40.31 -2.14 11.65
CA PRO A 603 -41.51 -1.84 10.86
C PRO A 603 -41.25 -1.06 9.58
N ALA A 604 -40.20 -0.26 9.56
CA ALA A 604 -39.79 0.55 8.38
C ALA A 604 -38.95 -0.23 7.37
N ALA A 605 -38.50 -1.46 7.70
CA ALA A 605 -37.76 -2.30 6.76
C ALA A 605 -38.73 -2.96 5.76
N GLU A 606 -38.35 -3.02 4.50
CA GLU A 606 -39.06 -3.79 3.50
C GLU A 606 -38.53 -5.23 3.48
N VAL A 607 -39.44 -6.20 3.57
CA VAL A 607 -39.08 -7.62 3.53
C VAL A 607 -39.93 -8.32 2.46
N ALA A 608 -39.27 -9.00 1.53
CA ALA A 608 -39.93 -9.72 0.45
C ALA A 608 -39.38 -11.13 0.29
N TRP A 609 -40.24 -12.09 0.05
CA TRP A 609 -39.84 -13.44 -0.30
C TRP A 609 -39.53 -13.52 -1.79
N LEU A 610 -38.35 -14.01 -2.12
CA LEU A 610 -37.85 -14.11 -3.50
C LEU A 610 -38.08 -15.50 -4.12
N GLY A 611 -38.48 -16.46 -3.33
CA GLY A 611 -38.68 -17.85 -3.77
C GLY A 611 -37.86 -18.86 -2.96
N PRO A 612 -38.00 -20.15 -3.28
CA PRO A 612 -37.15 -21.19 -2.71
C PRO A 612 -35.75 -21.10 -3.30
N GLY A 613 -34.73 -21.47 -2.54
CA GLY A 613 -33.35 -21.53 -2.93
C GLY A 613 -32.57 -22.55 -2.13
N ARG A 614 -31.24 -22.45 -2.16
CA ARG A 614 -30.37 -23.34 -1.39
C ARG A 614 -29.21 -22.55 -0.79
N ALA A 615 -28.84 -22.89 0.42
CA ALA A 615 -27.62 -22.40 1.06
C ALA A 615 -26.99 -23.56 1.87
N ASP A 616 -25.68 -23.69 1.79
CA ASP A 616 -24.93 -24.72 2.53
C ASP A 616 -25.43 -26.15 2.30
N GLY A 617 -25.88 -26.47 1.08
CA GLY A 617 -26.43 -27.76 0.73
C GLY A 617 -27.86 -28.05 1.22
N ARG A 618 -28.51 -27.08 1.89
CA ARG A 618 -29.88 -27.19 2.43
C ARG A 618 -30.86 -26.39 1.60
N ASP A 619 -32.12 -26.82 1.57
CA ASP A 619 -33.19 -26.05 0.97
C ASP A 619 -33.55 -24.87 1.90
N ALA A 620 -33.73 -23.70 1.28
CA ALA A 620 -33.96 -22.46 1.99
C ALA A 620 -35.04 -21.60 1.34
N ASP A 621 -35.75 -20.82 2.16
CA ASP A 621 -36.56 -19.69 1.69
C ASP A 621 -35.68 -18.42 1.64
N LEU A 622 -35.68 -17.73 0.50
CA LEU A 622 -34.90 -16.51 0.29
C LEU A 622 -35.71 -15.27 0.61
N LEU A 623 -35.23 -14.44 1.54
CA LEU A 623 -35.82 -13.16 1.90
C LEU A 623 -34.90 -12.01 1.53
N GLU A 624 -35.38 -11.08 0.72
CA GLU A 624 -34.72 -9.78 0.53
C GLU A 624 -35.20 -8.82 1.63
N VAL A 625 -34.25 -8.26 2.35
CA VAL A 625 -34.48 -7.26 3.39
C VAL A 625 -33.84 -5.95 2.97
N THR A 626 -34.63 -4.88 2.87
CA THR A 626 -34.13 -3.52 2.68
C THR A 626 -34.37 -2.76 3.97
N ALA A 627 -33.28 -2.43 4.69
CA ALA A 627 -33.38 -1.70 5.96
C ALA A 627 -33.88 -0.27 5.73
N ALA A 628 -34.48 0.33 6.78
CA ALA A 628 -34.87 1.74 6.76
C ALA A 628 -33.66 2.63 6.45
N VAL A 629 -33.88 3.71 5.71
CA VAL A 629 -32.83 4.69 5.37
C VAL A 629 -32.30 5.30 6.67
N PRO A 630 -30.96 5.32 6.89
CA PRO A 630 -30.39 5.92 8.08
C PRO A 630 -30.75 7.40 8.20
N PRO A 631 -30.93 7.94 9.43
CA PRO A 631 -31.36 9.34 9.65
C PRO A 631 -30.45 10.42 9.05
N ARG A 632 -29.21 10.07 8.69
CA ARG A 632 -28.23 10.99 8.09
C ARG A 632 -28.09 10.88 6.58
N GLY A 633 -29.01 10.18 5.91
CA GLY A 633 -29.02 10.06 4.45
C GLY A 633 -27.87 9.18 3.94
N GLY A 634 -28.19 7.99 3.52
CA GLY A 634 -27.30 7.01 2.86
C GLY A 634 -28.18 6.03 2.08
N PRO A 635 -27.62 5.18 1.21
CA PRO A 635 -28.41 4.12 0.60
C PRO A 635 -28.92 3.16 1.67
N ALA A 636 -30.17 2.70 1.50
CA ALA A 636 -30.73 1.67 2.36
C ALA A 636 -29.87 0.39 2.27
N GLU A 637 -29.52 -0.17 3.43
CA GLU A 637 -28.76 -1.43 3.48
C GLU A 637 -29.66 -2.57 3.01
N GLN A 638 -29.17 -3.35 2.07
CA GLN A 638 -29.88 -4.51 1.53
C GLN A 638 -29.16 -5.79 1.92
N ARG A 639 -29.94 -6.77 2.39
CA ARG A 639 -29.47 -8.11 2.76
C ARG A 639 -30.34 -9.18 2.10
N LEU A 640 -29.72 -10.28 1.73
CA LEU A 640 -30.43 -11.47 1.33
C LEU A 640 -30.27 -12.51 2.45
N LEU A 641 -31.37 -12.93 3.06
CA LEU A 641 -31.39 -13.89 4.14
C LEU A 641 -31.85 -15.25 3.61
N TYR A 642 -31.18 -16.31 4.00
CA TYR A 642 -31.48 -17.67 3.66
C TYR A 642 -32.00 -18.35 4.93
N LEU A 643 -33.32 -18.61 4.98
CA LEU A 643 -33.97 -19.31 6.07
C LEU A 643 -34.13 -20.78 5.75
N ASP A 644 -33.70 -21.67 6.61
CA ASP A 644 -33.89 -23.12 6.42
C ASP A 644 -35.37 -23.43 6.19
N ALA A 645 -35.69 -24.17 5.12
CA ALA A 645 -37.08 -24.45 4.73
C ALA A 645 -37.84 -25.31 5.74
N GLY A 646 -37.12 -26.08 6.58
CA GLY A 646 -37.73 -26.96 7.57
C GLY A 646 -37.97 -26.31 8.93
N ASP A 647 -36.96 -25.64 9.49
CA ASP A 647 -36.99 -25.08 10.85
C ASP A 647 -36.92 -23.56 10.92
N HIS A 648 -36.81 -22.88 9.78
CA HIS A 648 -36.79 -21.43 9.61
C HIS A 648 -35.63 -20.69 10.30
N ARG A 649 -34.53 -21.37 10.66
CA ARG A 649 -33.34 -20.74 11.17
C ARG A 649 -32.64 -19.95 10.05
N LEU A 650 -31.98 -18.85 10.37
CA LEU A 650 -31.13 -18.12 9.45
C LEU A 650 -29.84 -18.92 9.22
N ILE A 651 -29.73 -19.62 8.09
CA ILE A 651 -28.57 -20.48 7.79
C ILE A 651 -27.48 -19.79 6.96
N ALA A 652 -27.85 -18.72 6.26
CA ALA A 652 -26.87 -17.89 5.54
C ALA A 652 -27.40 -16.48 5.30
N GLU A 653 -26.50 -15.55 5.05
CA GLU A 653 -26.84 -14.21 4.59
C GLU A 653 -25.84 -13.67 3.57
N ASP A 654 -26.33 -12.89 2.62
CA ASP A 654 -25.52 -12.00 1.80
C ASP A 654 -25.69 -10.59 2.32
N ALA A 655 -24.61 -10.03 2.86
CA ALA A 655 -24.58 -8.66 3.35
C ALA A 655 -23.73 -7.79 2.41
N GLY A 656 -24.22 -6.61 2.08
CA GLY A 656 -23.45 -5.64 1.32
C GLY A 656 -24.25 -4.37 1.07
N ASP A 657 -23.57 -3.22 1.12
CA ASP A 657 -24.05 -1.96 0.57
C ASP A 657 -24.28 -2.14 -0.94
N ALA A 658 -25.34 -1.55 -1.49
CA ALA A 658 -25.61 -1.54 -2.92
C ALA A 658 -24.42 -0.98 -3.75
N ARG A 659 -23.56 -0.17 -3.12
CA ARG A 659 -22.28 0.29 -3.68
C ARG A 659 -21.19 -0.79 -3.65
N ILE A 660 -21.23 -1.71 -2.71
CA ILE A 660 -20.27 -2.82 -2.56
C ILE A 660 -20.66 -4.01 -3.44
N LYS A 661 -21.94 -4.15 -3.80
CA LYS A 661 -22.40 -5.17 -4.77
C LYS A 661 -21.79 -4.99 -6.17
N ALA A 662 -21.32 -3.80 -6.49
CA ALA A 662 -20.63 -3.50 -7.73
C ALA A 662 -19.10 -3.69 -7.66
N SER A 663 -18.50 -3.78 -6.47
CA SER A 663 -17.08 -4.04 -6.27
C SER A 663 -16.86 -5.39 -5.60
N ALA A 664 -16.23 -6.32 -6.29
CA ALA A 664 -15.65 -7.57 -5.79
C ALA A 664 -16.42 -8.30 -4.68
N GLY A 665 -17.58 -8.87 -5.04
CA GLY A 665 -18.20 -9.98 -4.32
C GLY A 665 -18.85 -9.64 -2.98
N ALA A 666 -20.18 -9.73 -2.92
CA ALA A 666 -20.93 -9.75 -1.65
C ALA A 666 -20.31 -10.79 -0.72
N VAL A 667 -20.20 -10.45 0.56
CA VAL A 667 -19.76 -11.41 1.58
C VAL A 667 -20.94 -12.33 1.86
N HIS A 668 -20.78 -13.59 1.48
CA HIS A 668 -21.72 -14.65 1.82
C HIS A 668 -21.30 -15.26 3.15
N ARG A 669 -22.19 -15.23 4.14
CA ARG A 669 -21.97 -15.83 5.47
C ARG A 669 -22.83 -17.04 5.61
N VAL A 670 -22.24 -18.14 6.08
CA VAL A 670 -22.95 -19.39 6.39
C VAL A 670 -22.83 -19.67 7.87
N TYR A 671 -23.95 -20.02 8.50
CA TYR A 671 -24.06 -20.24 9.92
C TYR A 671 -24.34 -21.71 10.23
N ARG A 672 -23.56 -22.27 11.16
CA ARG A 672 -23.68 -23.70 11.58
C ARG A 672 -23.54 -23.83 13.10
N ASP A 673 -23.71 -25.03 13.61
CA ASP A 673 -23.56 -25.39 15.04
C ASP A 673 -24.35 -24.45 15.95
N TYR A 674 -25.68 -24.45 15.82
CA TYR A 674 -26.55 -23.60 16.59
C TYR A 674 -26.71 -24.08 18.01
N ARG A 675 -26.49 -23.18 18.99
CA ARG A 675 -26.69 -23.48 20.45
C ARG A 675 -27.54 -22.38 21.09
N THR A 676 -28.32 -22.76 22.10
CA THR A 676 -29.14 -21.81 22.84
C THR A 676 -28.34 -21.21 23.99
N VAL A 677 -28.17 -19.87 23.98
CA VAL A 677 -27.55 -19.11 25.07
C VAL A 677 -28.52 -18.01 25.50
N ALA A 678 -28.86 -17.96 26.82
CA ALA A 678 -29.83 -17.04 27.41
C ALA A 678 -31.21 -17.06 26.69
N GLY A 679 -31.61 -18.23 26.18
CA GLY A 679 -32.89 -18.41 25.48
C GLY A 679 -32.92 -17.88 24.04
N VAL A 680 -31.79 -17.45 23.51
CA VAL A 680 -31.57 -17.04 22.10
C VAL A 680 -30.71 -18.09 21.39
N LEU A 681 -31.05 -18.41 20.15
CA LEU A 681 -30.34 -19.39 19.33
C LEU A 681 -29.22 -18.70 18.57
N TRP A 682 -27.95 -19.07 18.83
CA TRP A 682 -26.75 -18.51 18.27
C TRP A 682 -25.94 -19.52 17.45
N PRO A 683 -25.32 -19.12 16.32
CA PRO A 683 -24.36 -19.96 15.61
C PRO A 683 -23.03 -19.98 16.35
N PHE A 684 -22.44 -21.17 16.50
CA PHE A 684 -21.12 -21.39 17.07
C PHE A 684 -20.07 -21.69 16.01
N TYR A 685 -20.47 -21.72 14.74
CA TYR A 685 -19.57 -21.82 13.61
C TYR A 685 -20.06 -20.94 12.46
N GLU A 686 -19.18 -20.07 11.98
CA GLU A 686 -19.43 -19.16 10.85
C GLU A 686 -18.40 -19.40 9.77
N VAL A 687 -18.84 -19.42 8.50
CA VAL A 687 -17.98 -19.40 7.32
C VAL A 687 -18.28 -18.15 6.54
N ARG A 688 -17.25 -17.39 6.18
CA ARG A 688 -17.37 -16.26 5.24
C ARG A 688 -16.76 -16.62 3.91
N MET A 689 -17.50 -16.36 2.87
CA MET A 689 -17.06 -16.52 1.49
C MET A 689 -17.13 -15.20 0.75
N ARG A 690 -16.23 -14.99 -0.18
CA ARG A 690 -16.23 -13.85 -1.10
C ARG A 690 -16.01 -14.38 -2.51
N GLY A 691 -16.92 -14.06 -3.44
CA GLY A 691 -16.82 -14.59 -4.81
C GLY A 691 -16.77 -16.12 -4.90
N GLY A 692 -17.47 -16.82 -4.00
CA GLY A 692 -17.45 -18.29 -3.93
C GLY A 692 -16.24 -18.90 -3.23
N THR A 693 -15.24 -18.11 -2.86
CA THR A 693 -14.03 -18.58 -2.15
C THR A 693 -14.17 -18.36 -0.65
N LYS A 694 -13.84 -19.39 0.14
CA LYS A 694 -13.80 -19.30 1.61
C LYS A 694 -12.66 -18.35 2.02
N VAL A 695 -12.99 -17.27 2.75
CA VAL A 695 -12.03 -16.26 3.22
C VAL A 695 -11.81 -16.29 4.72
N MET A 696 -12.76 -16.85 5.48
CA MET A 696 -12.65 -16.93 6.92
C MET A 696 -13.55 -18.04 7.48
N THR A 697 -13.11 -18.67 8.55
CA THR A 697 -13.99 -19.44 9.46
C THR A 697 -13.83 -18.93 10.88
N LEU A 698 -14.90 -18.95 11.66
CA LEU A 698 -14.92 -18.64 13.09
C LEU A 698 -15.56 -19.79 13.84
N SER A 699 -14.83 -20.38 14.78
CA SER A 699 -15.32 -21.36 15.75
C SER A 699 -15.45 -20.69 17.10
N VAL A 700 -16.68 -20.51 17.59
CA VAL A 700 -16.96 -19.90 18.89
C VAL A 700 -16.69 -20.93 19.99
N GLN A 701 -15.79 -20.61 20.90
CA GLN A 701 -15.46 -21.45 22.06
C GLN A 701 -16.36 -21.13 23.25
N SER A 702 -16.63 -19.86 23.48
CA SER A 702 -17.55 -19.41 24.52
C SER A 702 -18.35 -18.19 24.06
N LEU A 703 -19.57 -18.10 24.45
CA LEU A 703 -20.45 -16.95 24.27
C LEU A 703 -21.24 -16.72 25.56
N THR A 704 -21.19 -15.51 26.08
CA THR A 704 -22.01 -15.07 27.21
C THR A 704 -22.85 -13.88 26.78
N VAL A 705 -24.06 -13.79 27.36
CA VAL A 705 -25.09 -12.79 27.01
C VAL A 705 -25.58 -12.12 28.28
N ASN A 706 -25.71 -10.79 28.27
CA ASN A 706 -26.27 -9.99 29.38
C ASN A 706 -25.49 -10.16 30.70
N THR A 707 -24.16 -10.16 30.62
CA THR A 707 -23.28 -10.29 31.79
C THR A 707 -22.93 -8.97 32.45
N GLY A 708 -23.39 -7.85 31.90
CA GLY A 708 -23.11 -6.51 32.39
C GLY A 708 -21.70 -6.02 32.07
N VAL A 709 -21.29 -6.18 30.82
CA VAL A 709 -19.95 -5.74 30.36
C VAL A 709 -19.70 -4.28 30.76
N SER A 710 -18.57 -4.00 31.44
CA SER A 710 -18.21 -2.66 31.89
C SER A 710 -17.89 -1.73 30.73
N ASP A 711 -18.32 -0.46 30.80
CA ASP A 711 -18.04 0.56 29.80
C ASP A 711 -16.54 0.82 29.62
N ARG A 712 -15.74 0.63 30.66
CA ARG A 712 -14.27 0.73 30.60
C ARG A 712 -13.63 -0.25 29.61
N MET A 713 -14.30 -1.33 29.29
CA MET A 713 -13.81 -2.29 28.29
C MET A 713 -13.76 -1.71 26.88
N PHE A 714 -14.49 -0.63 26.62
CA PHE A 714 -14.55 0.05 25.34
C PHE A 714 -13.71 1.33 25.28
N GLU A 715 -12.89 1.57 26.32
CA GLU A 715 -11.89 2.64 26.32
C GLU A 715 -10.63 2.17 25.55
N PRO A 716 -9.93 3.09 24.85
CA PRO A 716 -8.68 2.75 24.19
C PRO A 716 -7.61 2.36 25.21
N PRO A 717 -6.73 1.40 24.89
CA PRO A 717 -5.64 1.00 25.80
C PRO A 717 -4.67 2.17 26.01
N THR A 718 -4.18 2.33 27.24
CA THR A 718 -3.21 3.38 27.60
C THR A 718 -1.78 2.81 27.65
N ARG A 719 -0.77 3.62 27.26
CA ARG A 719 0.65 3.25 27.39
C ARG A 719 0.95 2.98 28.86
N GLY A 720 1.52 1.82 29.18
CA GLY A 720 1.95 1.45 30.53
C GLY A 720 0.98 0.58 31.33
N ALA A 721 -0.21 0.26 30.84
CA ALA A 721 -1.02 -0.80 31.43
C ALA A 721 -0.35 -2.15 31.11
N LYS A 722 0.33 -2.76 32.09
CA LYS A 722 0.75 -4.17 31.98
C LYS A 722 -0.47 -4.98 31.58
N ASN A 723 -0.31 -5.80 30.54
CA ASN A 723 -1.33 -6.76 30.09
C ASN A 723 -1.77 -7.61 31.30
N GLN A 724 -2.75 -7.13 32.06
CA GLN A 724 -3.48 -8.00 32.96
C GLN A 724 -4.37 -8.87 32.06
N PRO A 725 -4.28 -10.20 32.14
CA PRO A 725 -5.25 -11.05 31.48
C PRO A 725 -6.62 -10.59 31.97
N LEU A 726 -7.46 -10.15 31.03
CA LEU A 726 -8.85 -9.79 31.32
C LEU A 726 -9.53 -11.05 31.90
N ARG A 727 -9.69 -11.09 33.24
CA ARG A 727 -10.46 -12.12 33.94
C ARG A 727 -11.95 -11.92 33.70
#